data_244449f99162a5b35081443e7badbdad
#
_entry.id   244449f99162a5b35081443e7badbdad
#
_cell.length_a   1.000
_cell.length_b   1.000
_cell.length_c   1.000
_cell.angle_alpha   90.00
_cell.angle_beta   90.00
_cell.angle_gamma   90.00
#
_symmetry.space_group_name_H-M   'P 1'
#
loop_
_entity.id
_entity.type
_entity.pdbx_description
1 polymer ?
#
loop_
_entity_poly.entity_id
_entity_poly.type
_entity_poly.pdbx_seq_one_letter_code
_entity_poly.pdbx_strand_id
1 'polypeptide(L)'
;MIPSSKTALCLLMLLLFTAEVMARDNTHAYDIWPVPQQQVPGKGSVPTTATATLIAGKGCDSYTVNRAKTVLQEHGITPVMEKKAVSGRMTVLIGVNGSGDAADKAAARLSLSRDVFGKPKYDRHAVAVSAGKDGNAEIIVLGENTDAVFCGLASLEQMLDAKKGKLRKVRIYDYADTQYRGVIEGYYGVPYSKEATEDLFRFMARYKMNTYMYGAKSDPYHSRFWEKPYPTTITEKEKEIGYLSQDMLRSITDVAHQCKVNFIWAIHPGQAFTDATKTDVLDKIMSKYADMYKLGVRQFGVFVDDVGVPDDESVLRLGAGRLTQLQQLIDKKWNTKKANPADTVKPLHYVPQLYAYSWVSEAKAKKFFQSLSGTPSKVNIYITGRAVWTVPNSDDPAKVSGWLGRDVAWWWNYPCNDNDMDKLFMLDTYRNFDDEAHIDRNATLDPDLRGVNTLICNPMQQPAASKVALFSAGDYGWNRAAFDNERSWMASLRSVFGKHWHQAFRLMPYISTYDRSTKLADLIRQFKMRPQCKKRTEALKKELQTVVALADSMAQLGQSDNVSDQLLWHEMQPFTEKVADMCRYALPLVDAVSNNQTVNQTNNVKEALSKMQSLDNNPKYEFNVLNGMGEDIKLSKKDANPSAKVLRPFVDWLVERAKLQ
;
A
#
# COMPACT_ATOMS: atom_id res chain seq x y z
N MET A 1 -21.63 43.20 8.20
CA MET A 1 -20.68 42.61 9.17
C MET A 1 -19.53 42.02 8.38
N ILE A 2 -18.37 42.63 8.46
CA ILE A 2 -17.15 42.25 7.73
C ILE A 2 -16.60 40.99 8.42
N PRO A 3 -16.31 39.90 7.71
CA PRO A 3 -15.72 38.70 8.32
C PRO A 3 -14.36 39.04 8.94
N SER A 4 -14.06 38.47 10.10
CA SER A 4 -12.78 38.71 10.78
C SER A 4 -11.61 38.33 9.90
N SER A 5 -10.53 39.09 9.93
CA SER A 5 -9.34 38.96 9.06
C SER A 5 -8.74 37.54 9.05
N LYS A 6 -8.94 36.73 10.09
CA LYS A 6 -8.45 35.34 10.17
C LYS A 6 -9.31 34.36 9.36
N THR A 7 -10.63 34.53 9.30
CA THR A 7 -11.51 33.68 8.47
C THR A 7 -11.36 34.00 6.99
N ALA A 8 -11.14 35.25 6.64
CA ALA A 8 -10.81 35.67 5.29
C ALA A 8 -9.43 35.14 4.85
N LEU A 9 -8.46 35.10 5.76
CA LEU A 9 -7.11 34.59 5.50
C LEU A 9 -7.13 33.05 5.28
N CYS A 10 -7.91 32.30 6.08
CA CYS A 10 -8.06 30.86 5.86
C CYS A 10 -8.81 30.52 4.57
N LEU A 11 -9.85 31.30 4.20
CA LEU A 11 -10.53 31.11 2.92
C LEU A 11 -9.65 31.55 1.74
N LEU A 12 -8.84 32.61 1.91
CA LEU A 12 -7.88 33.05 0.91
C LEU A 12 -6.72 32.07 0.76
N MET A 13 -6.22 31.47 1.85
CA MET A 13 -5.24 30.39 1.78
C MET A 13 -5.82 29.13 1.13
N LEU A 14 -7.07 28.76 1.42
CA LEU A 14 -7.73 27.63 0.75
C LEU A 14 -7.95 27.90 -0.74
N LEU A 15 -8.30 29.13 -1.12
CA LEU A 15 -8.48 29.55 -2.52
C LEU A 15 -7.13 29.75 -3.24
N LEU A 16 -6.10 30.22 -2.56
CA LEU A 16 -4.74 30.30 -3.10
C LEU A 16 -4.13 28.91 -3.24
N PHE A 17 -4.37 28.01 -2.29
CA PHE A 17 -3.91 26.62 -2.34
C PHE A 17 -4.58 25.85 -3.49
N THR A 18 -5.89 26.04 -3.70
CA THR A 18 -6.59 25.47 -4.86
C THR A 18 -6.13 26.09 -6.17
N ALA A 19 -5.79 27.38 -6.17
CA ALA A 19 -5.28 28.09 -7.36
C ALA A 19 -3.82 27.72 -7.67
N GLU A 20 -2.95 27.52 -6.68
CA GLU A 20 -1.57 27.04 -6.88
C GLU A 20 -1.52 25.56 -7.28
N VAL A 21 -2.37 24.72 -6.70
CA VAL A 21 -2.53 23.32 -7.14
C VAL A 21 -3.07 23.28 -8.58
N MET A 22 -4.00 24.15 -8.95
CA MET A 22 -4.48 24.24 -10.33
C MET A 22 -3.48 24.94 -11.30
N ALA A 23 -2.64 25.86 -10.82
CA ALA A 23 -1.66 26.54 -11.68
C ALA A 23 -0.42 25.69 -12.00
N ARG A 24 -0.03 24.75 -11.11
CA ARG A 24 1.03 23.75 -11.39
C ARG A 24 0.58 22.67 -12.38
N ASP A 25 -0.72 22.47 -12.55
CA ASP A 25 -1.30 21.40 -13.36
C ASP A 25 -1.23 21.63 -14.89
N ASN A 26 -0.79 22.80 -15.36
CA ASN A 26 -0.69 23.09 -16.79
C ASN A 26 0.56 22.52 -17.50
N THR A 27 1.49 21.91 -16.74
CA THR A 27 2.73 21.33 -17.29
C THR A 27 2.57 19.85 -17.67
N HIS A 28 1.57 19.14 -17.13
CA HIS A 28 1.32 17.75 -17.40
C HIS A 28 0.11 17.55 -18.32
N ALA A 29 0.23 16.63 -19.29
CA ALA A 29 -0.89 16.26 -20.16
C ALA A 29 -1.94 15.45 -19.42
N TYR A 30 -1.52 14.64 -18.45
CA TYR A 30 -2.35 13.72 -17.68
C TYR A 30 -1.93 13.68 -16.22
N ASP A 31 -2.89 13.43 -15.34
CA ASP A 31 -2.68 13.12 -13.92
C ASP A 31 -2.44 11.61 -13.78
N ILE A 32 -1.17 11.21 -13.90
CA ILE A 32 -0.72 9.80 -13.86
C ILE A 32 0.01 9.54 -12.55
N TRP A 33 -0.30 8.41 -11.93
CA TRP A 33 0.29 7.94 -10.69
C TRP A 33 0.85 6.51 -10.82
N PRO A 34 2.00 6.21 -10.24
CA PRO A 34 3.00 7.16 -9.71
C PRO A 34 3.37 8.24 -10.70
N VAL A 35 3.80 9.42 -10.19
CA VAL A 35 4.15 10.56 -11.05
C VAL A 35 5.27 10.18 -12.01
N PRO A 36 5.07 10.25 -13.35
CA PRO A 36 6.11 9.91 -14.31
C PRO A 36 7.32 10.83 -14.20
N GLN A 37 8.50 10.33 -14.53
CA GLN A 37 9.74 11.12 -14.53
C GLN A 37 9.66 12.31 -15.49
N GLN A 38 8.99 12.14 -16.64
CA GLN A 38 8.82 13.21 -17.60
C GLN A 38 7.55 13.01 -18.45
N GLN A 39 6.75 14.07 -18.55
CA GLN A 39 5.69 14.20 -19.55
C GLN A 39 6.01 15.36 -20.49
N VAL A 40 5.96 15.13 -21.79
CA VAL A 40 6.14 16.15 -22.84
C VAL A 40 4.80 16.29 -23.57
N PRO A 41 3.96 17.29 -23.23
CA PRO A 41 2.68 17.52 -23.89
C PRO A 41 2.85 17.82 -25.38
N GLY A 42 2.03 17.20 -26.23
CA GLY A 42 1.89 17.55 -27.63
C GLY A 42 0.71 18.47 -27.90
N LYS A 43 0.67 19.12 -29.05
CA LYS A 43 -0.45 20.00 -29.43
C LYS A 43 -1.69 19.17 -29.83
N GLY A 44 -2.82 19.42 -29.17
CA GLY A 44 -4.13 18.88 -29.49
C GLY A 44 -4.38 17.44 -29.00
N SER A 45 -5.47 16.88 -29.47
CA SER A 45 -5.94 15.52 -29.10
C SER A 45 -6.22 14.71 -30.35
N VAL A 46 -6.31 13.40 -30.19
CA VAL A 46 -6.67 12.44 -31.23
C VAL A 46 -7.87 11.62 -30.79
N PRO A 47 -8.80 11.25 -31.69
CA PRO A 47 -9.95 10.43 -31.33
C PRO A 47 -9.52 9.00 -31.04
N THR A 48 -10.20 8.38 -30.07
CA THR A 48 -10.21 6.93 -29.87
C THR A 48 -11.37 6.32 -30.64
N THR A 49 -11.30 5.04 -30.94
CA THR A 49 -12.36 4.31 -31.65
C THR A 49 -12.87 3.16 -30.76
N ALA A 50 -14.11 2.70 -31.02
CA ALA A 50 -14.71 1.58 -30.27
C ALA A 50 -13.94 0.24 -30.48
N THR A 51 -13.13 0.15 -31.52
CA THR A 51 -12.28 -1.02 -31.80
C THR A 51 -10.83 -0.54 -31.98
N ALA A 52 -9.89 -1.21 -31.32
CA ALA A 52 -8.47 -0.95 -31.45
C ALA A 52 -7.75 -2.09 -32.16
N THR A 53 -6.85 -1.75 -33.06
CA THR A 53 -5.84 -2.69 -33.58
C THR A 53 -4.73 -2.81 -32.54
N LEU A 54 -4.56 -3.98 -31.93
CA LEU A 54 -3.47 -4.27 -30.99
C LEU A 54 -2.37 -5.05 -31.69
N ILE A 55 -1.16 -4.47 -31.72
CA ILE A 55 0.04 -5.07 -32.32
C ILE A 55 1.05 -5.29 -31.19
N ALA A 56 1.33 -6.55 -30.87
CA ALA A 56 2.28 -6.91 -29.83
C ALA A 56 3.59 -7.45 -30.44
N GLY A 57 4.70 -6.92 -29.94
CA GLY A 57 6.05 -7.41 -30.28
C GLY A 57 6.32 -8.78 -29.64
N LYS A 58 7.19 -9.57 -30.26
CA LYS A 58 7.56 -10.92 -29.78
C LYS A 58 8.20 -10.93 -28.39
N GLY A 59 8.76 -9.80 -27.93
CA GLY A 59 9.34 -9.64 -26.60
C GLY A 59 8.32 -9.43 -25.49
N CYS A 60 7.04 -9.23 -25.83
CA CYS A 60 5.96 -9.12 -24.85
C CYS A 60 5.41 -10.51 -24.53
N ASP A 61 5.40 -10.88 -23.25
CA ASP A 61 4.79 -12.13 -22.79
C ASP A 61 3.26 -12.09 -22.78
N SER A 62 2.63 -13.24 -22.56
CA SER A 62 1.18 -13.38 -22.57
C SER A 62 0.48 -12.52 -21.53
N TYR A 63 1.07 -12.34 -20.34
CA TYR A 63 0.50 -11.51 -19.28
C TYR A 63 0.44 -10.03 -19.69
N THR A 64 1.52 -9.52 -20.28
CA THR A 64 1.57 -8.15 -20.80
C THR A 64 0.59 -7.92 -21.96
N VAL A 65 0.49 -8.89 -22.87
CA VAL A 65 -0.49 -8.83 -23.97
C VAL A 65 -1.93 -8.87 -23.44
N ASN A 66 -2.21 -9.74 -22.46
CA ASN A 66 -3.53 -9.82 -21.83
C ASN A 66 -3.85 -8.53 -21.06
N ARG A 67 -2.88 -7.93 -20.36
CA ARG A 67 -3.07 -6.62 -19.69
C ARG A 67 -3.47 -5.54 -20.71
N ALA A 68 -2.81 -5.47 -21.86
CA ALA A 68 -3.18 -4.52 -22.91
C ALA A 68 -4.62 -4.72 -23.40
N LYS A 69 -5.07 -5.97 -23.56
CA LYS A 69 -6.47 -6.28 -23.90
C LYS A 69 -7.43 -5.85 -22.80
N THR A 70 -7.16 -6.19 -21.54
CA THR A 70 -7.98 -5.84 -20.39
C THR A 70 -8.13 -4.33 -20.25
N VAL A 71 -7.02 -3.58 -20.31
CA VAL A 71 -7.04 -2.11 -20.26
C VAL A 71 -7.97 -1.50 -21.32
N LEU A 72 -7.92 -2.00 -22.54
CA LEU A 72 -8.80 -1.51 -23.60
C LEU A 72 -10.27 -1.88 -23.35
N GLN A 73 -10.54 -3.13 -22.96
CA GLN A 73 -11.89 -3.65 -22.71
C GLN A 73 -12.59 -2.92 -21.54
N GLU A 74 -11.90 -2.66 -20.46
CA GLU A 74 -12.41 -1.91 -19.31
C GLU A 74 -12.83 -0.47 -19.66
N HIS A 75 -12.24 0.09 -20.75
CA HIS A 75 -12.60 1.41 -21.29
C HIS A 75 -13.58 1.35 -22.46
N GLY A 76 -14.22 0.18 -22.71
CA GLY A 76 -15.21 0.01 -23.76
C GLY A 76 -14.61 -0.06 -25.16
N ILE A 77 -13.33 -0.39 -25.28
CA ILE A 77 -12.60 -0.51 -26.57
C ILE A 77 -12.33 -1.99 -26.83
N THR A 78 -12.85 -2.51 -27.94
CA THR A 78 -12.64 -3.91 -28.36
C THR A 78 -11.24 -4.08 -28.97
N PRO A 79 -10.29 -4.80 -28.34
CA PRO A 79 -8.97 -5.06 -28.94
C PRO A 79 -9.05 -6.18 -29.97
N VAL A 80 -8.48 -5.94 -31.15
CA VAL A 80 -8.30 -6.94 -32.20
C VAL A 80 -6.81 -7.11 -32.48
N MET A 81 -6.31 -8.33 -32.31
CA MET A 81 -4.90 -8.64 -32.58
C MET A 81 -4.63 -8.67 -34.07
N GLU A 82 -3.69 -7.84 -34.50
CA GLU A 82 -3.31 -7.73 -35.93
C GLU A 82 -1.78 -7.63 -36.09
N LYS A 83 -1.30 -7.85 -37.29
CA LYS A 83 0.12 -7.66 -37.63
C LYS A 83 0.44 -6.27 -38.19
N LYS A 84 -0.58 -5.51 -38.60
CA LYS A 84 -0.46 -4.16 -39.19
C LYS A 84 -1.65 -3.30 -38.75
N ALA A 85 -1.46 -1.98 -38.74
CA ALA A 85 -2.53 -1.03 -38.52
C ALA A 85 -3.65 -1.19 -39.56
N VAL A 86 -4.91 -1.10 -39.06
CA VAL A 86 -6.12 -1.19 -39.91
C VAL A 86 -6.76 0.20 -39.93
N SER A 87 -7.05 0.70 -41.14
CA SER A 87 -7.67 2.02 -41.34
C SER A 87 -9.04 2.10 -40.63
N GLY A 88 -9.35 3.26 -40.08
CA GLY A 88 -10.59 3.50 -39.34
C GLY A 88 -10.55 3.00 -37.89
N ARG A 89 -9.46 2.40 -37.42
CA ARG A 89 -9.26 1.97 -36.04
C ARG A 89 -8.07 2.66 -35.41
N MET A 90 -8.19 3.02 -34.14
CA MET A 90 -7.01 3.38 -33.35
C MET A 90 -6.03 2.20 -33.32
N THR A 91 -4.74 2.51 -33.20
CA THR A 91 -3.70 1.47 -33.15
C THR A 91 -2.95 1.55 -31.83
N VAL A 92 -2.79 0.42 -31.14
CA VAL A 92 -1.96 0.27 -29.94
C VAL A 92 -0.81 -0.68 -30.26
N LEU A 93 0.41 -0.18 -30.16
CA LEU A 93 1.64 -0.95 -30.40
C LEU A 93 2.35 -1.12 -29.06
N ILE A 94 2.59 -2.35 -28.67
CA ILE A 94 3.37 -2.69 -27.47
C ILE A 94 4.62 -3.49 -27.87
N GLY A 95 5.77 -3.17 -27.28
CA GLY A 95 7.02 -3.84 -27.67
C GLY A 95 8.21 -3.51 -26.79
N VAL A 96 9.30 -4.19 -27.05
CA VAL A 96 10.57 -4.06 -26.32
C VAL A 96 11.55 -3.21 -27.12
N ASN A 97 12.23 -2.28 -26.46
CA ASN A 97 13.22 -1.40 -27.05
C ASN A 97 14.38 -2.19 -27.67
N GLY A 98 14.73 -1.83 -28.91
CA GLY A 98 15.82 -2.48 -29.67
C GLY A 98 15.45 -3.83 -30.28
N SER A 99 14.18 -4.28 -30.17
CA SER A 99 13.73 -5.57 -30.75
C SER A 99 13.53 -5.53 -32.26
N GLY A 100 13.44 -4.34 -32.86
CA GLY A 100 13.11 -4.17 -34.29
C GLY A 100 11.67 -4.54 -34.66
N ASP A 101 10.78 -4.71 -33.64
CA ASP A 101 9.36 -4.98 -33.85
C ASP A 101 8.56 -3.73 -34.30
N ALA A 102 7.24 -3.87 -34.45
CA ALA A 102 6.37 -2.78 -34.92
C ALA A 102 6.39 -1.57 -33.97
N ALA A 103 6.39 -1.79 -32.63
CA ALA A 103 6.43 -0.72 -31.66
C ALA A 103 7.77 0.02 -31.68
N ASP A 104 8.89 -0.70 -31.76
CA ASP A 104 10.22 -0.15 -31.83
C ASP A 104 10.43 0.69 -33.11
N LYS A 105 9.96 0.19 -34.28
CA LYS A 105 9.96 0.93 -35.53
C LYS A 105 9.08 2.17 -35.52
N ALA A 106 7.89 2.09 -34.92
CA ALA A 106 7.00 3.24 -34.75
C ALA A 106 7.60 4.30 -33.83
N ALA A 107 8.24 3.89 -32.75
CA ALA A 107 8.97 4.78 -31.86
C ALA A 107 10.12 5.54 -32.58
N ALA A 108 10.87 4.85 -33.41
CA ALA A 108 11.92 5.46 -34.25
C ALA A 108 11.32 6.47 -35.23
N ARG A 109 10.21 6.12 -35.93
CA ARG A 109 9.51 7.02 -36.86
C ARG A 109 9.00 8.31 -36.16
N LEU A 110 8.57 8.23 -34.92
CA LEU A 110 8.12 9.37 -34.13
C LEU A 110 9.27 10.10 -33.43
N SER A 111 10.52 9.70 -33.64
CA SER A 111 11.71 10.24 -32.99
C SER A 111 11.56 10.28 -31.46
N LEU A 112 11.05 9.18 -30.87
CA LEU A 112 11.04 9.05 -29.42
C LEU A 112 12.48 8.95 -28.91
N SER A 113 12.83 9.76 -27.89
CA SER A 113 14.13 9.65 -27.26
C SER A 113 14.34 8.26 -26.66
N ARG A 114 15.56 7.75 -26.79
CA ARG A 114 16.01 6.50 -26.17
C ARG A 114 16.79 6.70 -24.88
N ASP A 115 16.97 7.95 -24.44
CA ASP A 115 17.79 8.31 -23.28
C ASP A 115 17.30 7.65 -21.99
N VAL A 116 15.97 7.44 -21.86
CA VAL A 116 15.37 6.74 -20.73
C VAL A 116 15.94 5.34 -20.56
N PHE A 117 16.25 4.63 -21.66
CA PHE A 117 16.77 3.25 -21.63
C PHE A 117 18.26 3.17 -21.26
N GLY A 118 18.99 4.29 -21.29
CA GLY A 118 20.39 4.42 -20.86
C GLY A 118 20.54 4.75 -19.37
N LYS A 119 19.46 5.02 -18.63
CA LYS A 119 19.51 5.35 -17.21
C LYS A 119 19.82 4.10 -16.36
N PRO A 120 20.62 4.20 -15.28
CA PRO A 120 20.82 3.11 -14.33
C PRO A 120 19.63 3.01 -13.36
N LYS A 121 18.45 2.74 -13.90
CA LYS A 121 17.16 2.71 -13.24
C LYS A 121 16.35 1.49 -13.69
N TYR A 122 15.17 1.29 -13.12
CA TYR A 122 14.36 0.08 -13.26
C TYR A 122 13.05 0.36 -14.00
N ASP A 123 12.48 -0.67 -14.65
CA ASP A 123 11.19 -0.61 -15.34
C ASP A 123 11.11 0.54 -16.37
N ARG A 124 12.20 0.82 -17.06
CA ARG A 124 12.36 1.93 -18.01
C ARG A 124 11.45 1.76 -19.20
N HIS A 125 10.61 2.75 -19.46
CA HIS A 125 9.67 2.72 -20.58
C HIS A 125 9.37 4.09 -21.16
N ALA A 126 8.81 4.09 -22.36
CA ALA A 126 8.27 5.28 -23.00
C ALA A 126 6.85 4.99 -23.50
N VAL A 127 5.95 5.97 -23.34
CA VAL A 127 4.59 5.94 -23.89
C VAL A 127 4.39 7.15 -24.78
N ALA A 128 3.84 6.95 -25.98
CA ALA A 128 3.53 8.06 -26.88
C ALA A 128 2.10 7.94 -27.41
N VAL A 129 1.43 9.09 -27.48
CA VAL A 129 0.14 9.25 -28.15
C VAL A 129 0.29 10.24 -29.27
N SER A 130 0.00 9.81 -30.47
CA SER A 130 0.09 10.60 -31.71
C SER A 130 -1.11 10.33 -32.64
N ALA A 131 -1.21 11.09 -33.74
CA ALA A 131 -2.16 10.77 -34.80
C ALA A 131 -1.58 9.68 -35.71
N GLY A 132 -2.33 8.63 -35.96
CA GLY A 132 -2.08 7.67 -37.03
C GLY A 132 -2.31 8.29 -38.41
N LYS A 133 -2.11 7.53 -39.44
CA LYS A 133 -2.26 7.97 -40.84
C LYS A 133 -3.69 8.43 -41.19
N ASP A 134 -4.68 7.84 -40.56
CA ASP A 134 -6.11 8.15 -40.73
C ASP A 134 -6.65 9.17 -39.68
N GLY A 135 -5.75 9.77 -38.90
CA GLY A 135 -6.10 10.76 -37.85
C GLY A 135 -6.57 10.17 -36.53
N ASN A 136 -6.83 8.87 -36.42
CA ASN A 136 -7.14 8.19 -35.19
C ASN A 136 -5.93 8.06 -34.26
N ALA A 137 -6.14 7.72 -33.00
CA ALA A 137 -5.04 7.55 -32.04
C ALA A 137 -4.08 6.44 -32.47
N GLU A 138 -2.78 6.75 -32.47
CA GLU A 138 -1.70 5.79 -32.49
C GLU A 138 -0.96 5.87 -31.17
N ILE A 139 -0.98 4.77 -30.42
CA ILE A 139 -0.40 4.65 -29.08
C ILE A 139 0.77 3.68 -29.15
N ILE A 140 1.92 4.10 -28.65
CA ILE A 140 3.11 3.26 -28.54
C ILE A 140 3.46 3.10 -27.08
N VAL A 141 3.64 1.86 -26.63
CA VAL A 141 4.19 1.52 -25.32
C VAL A 141 5.45 0.69 -25.54
N LEU A 142 6.60 1.25 -25.21
CA LEU A 142 7.91 0.66 -25.41
C LEU A 142 8.61 0.51 -24.07
N GLY A 143 9.01 -0.70 -23.70
CA GLY A 143 9.73 -0.99 -22.46
C GLY A 143 11.13 -1.54 -22.70
N GLU A 144 12.01 -1.50 -21.69
CA GLU A 144 13.29 -2.20 -21.74
C GLU A 144 13.13 -3.73 -21.78
N ASN A 145 12.03 -4.23 -21.24
CA ASN A 145 11.60 -5.62 -21.23
C ASN A 145 10.06 -5.67 -21.14
N THR A 146 9.49 -6.88 -21.08
CA THR A 146 8.03 -7.06 -21.00
C THR A 146 7.41 -6.48 -19.72
N ASP A 147 8.12 -6.50 -18.58
CA ASP A 147 7.62 -5.96 -17.30
C ASP A 147 7.57 -4.41 -17.35
N ALA A 148 8.54 -3.78 -17.98
CA ALA A 148 8.52 -2.34 -18.24
C ALA A 148 7.40 -1.92 -19.22
N VAL A 149 7.07 -2.74 -20.22
CA VAL A 149 5.89 -2.53 -21.07
C VAL A 149 4.62 -2.58 -20.25
N PHE A 150 4.52 -3.52 -19.30
CA PHE A 150 3.39 -3.63 -18.38
C PHE A 150 3.20 -2.36 -17.52
N CYS A 151 4.30 -1.77 -17.01
CA CYS A 151 4.28 -0.49 -16.31
C CYS A 151 3.80 0.67 -17.23
N GLY A 152 4.20 0.67 -18.49
CA GLY A 152 3.72 1.64 -19.48
C GLY A 152 2.21 1.50 -19.77
N LEU A 153 1.67 0.28 -19.72
CA LEU A 153 0.22 0.02 -19.84
C LEU A 153 -0.56 0.56 -18.65
N ALA A 154 0.01 0.56 -17.44
CA ALA A 154 -0.61 1.21 -16.28
C ALA A 154 -0.75 2.74 -16.46
N SER A 155 0.22 3.37 -17.14
CA SER A 155 0.08 4.78 -17.54
C SER A 155 -1.01 4.97 -18.61
N LEU A 156 -1.07 4.08 -19.60
CA LEU A 156 -2.12 4.13 -20.65
C LEU A 156 -3.52 3.97 -20.06
N GLU A 157 -3.71 3.08 -19.08
CA GLU A 157 -4.98 2.88 -18.38
C GLU A 157 -5.47 4.20 -17.77
N GLN A 158 -4.62 4.89 -17.01
CA GLN A 158 -4.96 6.16 -16.37
C GLN A 158 -5.19 7.29 -17.39
N MET A 159 -4.53 7.24 -18.55
CA MET A 159 -4.78 8.18 -19.65
C MET A 159 -6.17 7.97 -20.28
N LEU A 160 -6.63 6.72 -20.39
CA LEU A 160 -7.96 6.38 -20.90
C LEU A 160 -9.07 6.78 -19.92
N ASP A 161 -8.82 6.73 -18.60
CA ASP A 161 -9.75 7.23 -17.57
C ASP A 161 -10.03 8.72 -17.69
N ALA A 162 -9.06 9.50 -18.13
CA ALA A 162 -9.12 10.96 -18.07
C ALA A 162 -10.23 11.55 -18.96
N LYS A 163 -10.51 10.95 -20.13
CA LYS A 163 -11.58 11.41 -21.02
C LYS A 163 -11.98 10.36 -22.06
N LYS A 164 -13.25 9.99 -22.07
CA LYS A 164 -13.80 9.11 -23.10
C LYS A 164 -13.73 9.75 -24.50
N GLY A 165 -13.45 8.94 -25.51
CA GLY A 165 -13.53 9.27 -26.93
C GLY A 165 -12.35 10.03 -27.52
N LYS A 166 -11.39 10.52 -26.73
CA LYS A 166 -10.19 11.17 -27.24
C LYS A 166 -9.03 11.18 -26.24
N LEU A 167 -7.81 11.16 -26.76
CA LEU A 167 -6.57 11.25 -26.01
C LEU A 167 -5.81 12.54 -26.39
N ARG A 168 -5.22 13.21 -25.38
CA ARG A 168 -4.27 14.31 -25.61
C ARG A 168 -2.95 13.72 -26.15
N LYS A 169 -2.33 14.37 -27.11
CA LYS A 169 -1.00 13.99 -27.59
C LYS A 169 0.03 14.20 -26.49
N VAL A 170 0.88 13.22 -26.25
CA VAL A 170 1.91 13.24 -25.20
C VAL A 170 3.04 12.29 -25.52
N ARG A 171 4.22 12.56 -24.97
CA ARG A 171 5.31 11.60 -24.83
C ARG A 171 5.66 11.50 -23.34
N ILE A 172 5.74 10.28 -22.84
CA ILE A 172 6.08 9.99 -21.45
C ILE A 172 7.38 9.18 -21.48
N TYR A 173 8.34 9.59 -20.66
CA TYR A 173 9.60 8.87 -20.42
C TYR A 173 9.66 8.58 -18.94
N ASP A 174 9.73 7.29 -18.58
CA ASP A 174 9.47 6.90 -17.21
C ASP A 174 10.33 5.72 -16.75
N TYR A 175 10.62 5.68 -15.45
CA TYR A 175 11.36 4.61 -14.79
C TYR A 175 11.13 4.68 -13.27
N ALA A 176 11.45 3.59 -12.59
CA ALA A 176 11.39 3.52 -11.12
C ALA A 176 12.75 3.82 -10.49
N ASP A 177 12.75 4.56 -9.38
CA ASP A 177 13.94 4.80 -8.57
C ASP A 177 14.33 3.59 -7.71
N THR A 178 13.38 2.72 -7.38
CA THR A 178 13.59 1.52 -6.55
C THR A 178 13.23 0.27 -7.34
N GLN A 179 14.09 -0.77 -7.29
CA GLN A 179 13.89 -2.00 -8.05
C GLN A 179 12.66 -2.79 -7.59
N TYR A 180 12.55 -3.05 -6.29
CA TYR A 180 11.45 -3.80 -5.67
C TYR A 180 10.62 -2.84 -4.80
N ARG A 181 9.33 -2.73 -5.10
CA ARG A 181 8.38 -1.79 -4.49
C ARG A 181 7.10 -2.53 -4.17
N GLY A 182 6.59 -2.37 -2.96
CA GLY A 182 5.32 -3.01 -2.65
C GLY A 182 5.09 -3.29 -1.17
N VAL A 183 4.63 -4.50 -0.89
CA VAL A 183 4.03 -4.86 0.38
C VAL A 183 4.70 -6.09 0.98
N ILE A 184 4.84 -6.10 2.30
CA ILE A 184 5.15 -7.28 3.07
C ILE A 184 4.02 -7.55 4.07
N GLU A 185 3.38 -8.70 3.96
CA GLU A 185 2.41 -9.18 4.93
C GLU A 185 3.14 -9.79 6.11
N GLY A 186 3.71 -8.93 6.96
CA GLY A 186 4.55 -9.31 8.10
C GLY A 186 4.04 -8.78 9.44
N TYR A 187 2.85 -8.18 9.46
CA TYR A 187 2.19 -7.66 10.66
C TYR A 187 1.64 -8.78 11.56
N TYR A 188 1.36 -8.44 12.80
CA TYR A 188 0.56 -9.27 13.72
C TYR A 188 -0.92 -8.95 13.51
N GLY A 189 -1.74 -9.98 13.23
CA GLY A 189 -3.17 -9.80 12.96
C GLY A 189 -3.74 -10.95 12.14
N VAL A 190 -4.96 -10.77 11.63
CA VAL A 190 -5.60 -11.74 10.72
C VAL A 190 -4.92 -11.64 9.36
N PRO A 191 -4.37 -12.75 8.82
CA PRO A 191 -3.82 -12.78 7.47
C PRO A 191 -4.85 -12.37 6.41
N TYR A 192 -4.40 -11.80 5.31
CA TYR A 192 -5.29 -11.35 4.25
C TYR A 192 -6.05 -12.51 3.61
N SER A 193 -7.35 -12.32 3.38
CA SER A 193 -8.13 -13.27 2.60
C SER A 193 -7.61 -13.34 1.16
N LYS A 194 -7.92 -14.44 0.47
CA LYS A 194 -7.62 -14.62 -0.95
C LYS A 194 -8.15 -13.44 -1.78
N GLU A 195 -9.41 -13.06 -1.55
CA GLU A 195 -10.09 -11.98 -2.27
C GLU A 195 -9.41 -10.62 -2.04
N ALA A 196 -9.03 -10.33 -0.80
CA ALA A 196 -8.33 -9.09 -0.45
C ALA A 196 -6.92 -9.03 -1.03
N THR A 197 -6.19 -10.17 -1.03
CA THR A 197 -4.85 -10.28 -1.63
C THR A 197 -4.90 -10.07 -3.14
N GLU A 198 -5.84 -10.72 -3.84
CA GLU A 198 -6.01 -10.56 -5.28
C GLU A 198 -6.42 -9.13 -5.68
N ASP A 199 -7.28 -8.50 -4.89
CA ASP A 199 -7.67 -7.11 -5.07
C ASP A 199 -6.49 -6.16 -4.87
N LEU A 200 -5.66 -6.42 -3.85
CA LEU A 200 -4.42 -5.68 -3.63
C LEU A 200 -3.44 -5.82 -4.81
N PHE A 201 -3.31 -7.01 -5.42
CA PHE A 201 -2.44 -7.19 -6.59
C PHE A 201 -2.91 -6.39 -7.80
N ARG A 202 -4.23 -6.30 -8.05
CA ARG A 202 -4.76 -5.45 -9.13
C ARG A 202 -4.47 -3.97 -8.86
N PHE A 203 -4.61 -3.52 -7.62
CA PHE A 203 -4.20 -2.18 -7.20
C PHE A 203 -2.69 -1.95 -7.39
N MET A 204 -1.85 -2.89 -6.98
CA MET A 204 -0.39 -2.83 -7.17
C MET A 204 -0.01 -2.73 -8.66
N ALA A 205 -0.65 -3.51 -9.53
CA ALA A 205 -0.44 -3.47 -10.98
C ALA A 205 -0.77 -2.10 -11.58
N ARG A 206 -1.88 -1.49 -11.14
CA ARG A 206 -2.30 -0.17 -11.60
C ARG A 206 -1.33 0.94 -11.19
N TYR A 207 -0.73 0.82 -10.00
CA TYR A 207 0.20 1.81 -9.44
C TYR A 207 1.66 1.35 -9.46
N LYS A 208 2.01 0.47 -10.39
CA LYS A 208 3.37 0.05 -10.74
C LYS A 208 4.18 -0.49 -9.54
N MET A 209 3.51 -1.04 -8.53
CA MET A 209 4.15 -1.84 -7.48
C MET A 209 4.34 -3.26 -7.98
N ASN A 210 5.49 -3.87 -7.68
CA ASN A 210 5.89 -5.14 -8.30
C ASN A 210 6.29 -6.24 -7.32
N THR A 211 6.13 -6.03 -6.00
CA THR A 211 6.62 -6.98 -4.99
C THR A 211 5.63 -7.15 -3.86
N TYR A 212 5.25 -8.40 -3.59
CA TYR A 212 4.47 -8.78 -2.43
C TYR A 212 5.17 -9.92 -1.70
N MET A 213 5.55 -9.72 -0.44
CA MET A 213 6.16 -10.75 0.38
C MET A 213 5.14 -11.28 1.38
N TYR A 214 4.84 -12.58 1.30
CA TYR A 214 3.97 -13.26 2.22
C TYR A 214 4.78 -13.83 3.38
N GLY A 215 4.52 -13.35 4.58
CA GLY A 215 5.15 -13.77 5.82
C GLY A 215 4.25 -13.50 7.01
N ALA A 216 2.93 -13.75 6.83
CA ALA A 216 1.90 -13.52 7.84
C ALA A 216 2.22 -14.24 9.14
N LYS A 217 2.49 -13.49 10.21
CA LYS A 217 2.95 -14.03 11.52
C LYS A 217 1.99 -15.06 12.11
N SER A 218 0.69 -14.89 11.88
CA SER A 218 -0.36 -15.77 12.37
C SER A 218 -0.69 -16.93 11.44
N ASP A 219 -0.04 -17.06 10.27
CA ASP A 219 -0.16 -18.26 9.45
C ASP A 219 0.73 -19.37 10.02
N PRO A 220 0.14 -20.50 10.48
CA PRO A 220 0.92 -21.57 11.09
C PRO A 220 1.83 -22.28 10.08
N TYR A 221 1.50 -22.28 8.79
CA TYR A 221 2.30 -22.96 7.75
C TYR A 221 3.49 -22.12 7.26
N HIS A 222 3.52 -20.84 7.59
CA HIS A 222 4.67 -19.98 7.45
C HIS A 222 5.66 -20.16 8.60
N SER A 223 5.18 -20.36 9.85
CA SER A 223 5.97 -20.37 11.08
C SER A 223 5.91 -21.70 11.84
N ARG A 224 4.87 -21.96 12.62
CA ARG A 224 4.76 -23.13 13.53
C ARG A 224 4.87 -24.48 12.83
N PHE A 225 4.19 -24.64 11.71
CA PHE A 225 4.16 -25.87 10.90
C PHE A 225 4.93 -25.68 9.59
N TRP A 226 5.99 -24.86 9.61
CA TRP A 226 6.74 -24.53 8.41
C TRP A 226 7.25 -25.76 7.64
N GLU A 227 7.48 -26.89 8.32
CA GLU A 227 7.87 -28.16 7.70
C GLU A 227 6.71 -28.87 6.98
N LYS A 228 5.44 -28.53 7.30
CA LYS A 228 4.27 -29.22 6.76
C LYS A 228 3.77 -28.54 5.48
N PRO A 229 3.25 -29.30 4.50
CA PRO A 229 2.56 -28.70 3.36
C PRO A 229 1.30 -27.96 3.82
N TYR A 230 0.87 -26.98 3.03
CA TYR A 230 -0.46 -26.38 3.22
C TYR A 230 -1.56 -27.43 3.04
N PRO A 231 -2.70 -27.31 3.75
CA PRO A 231 -3.82 -28.23 3.60
C PRO A 231 -4.48 -28.06 2.22
N THR A 232 -5.09 -29.14 1.72
CA THR A 232 -5.89 -29.10 0.51
C THR A 232 -7.25 -28.44 0.76
N THR A 233 -7.80 -28.60 1.96
CA THR A 233 -9.08 -28.04 2.40
C THR A 233 -8.92 -27.38 3.76
N ILE A 234 -9.68 -26.35 4.02
CA ILE A 234 -9.80 -25.64 5.30
C ILE A 234 -11.26 -25.54 5.70
N THR A 235 -11.53 -25.44 7.00
CA THR A 235 -12.86 -25.20 7.55
C THR A 235 -13.23 -23.72 7.42
N GLU A 236 -14.54 -23.40 7.51
CA GLU A 236 -14.98 -21.98 7.51
C GLU A 236 -14.35 -21.19 8.66
N LYS A 237 -14.20 -21.81 9.85
CA LYS A 237 -13.52 -21.15 10.98
C LYS A 237 -12.06 -20.84 10.69
N GLU A 238 -11.34 -21.73 10.02
CA GLU A 238 -9.95 -21.50 9.61
C GLU A 238 -9.86 -20.42 8.54
N LYS A 239 -10.84 -20.35 7.63
CA LYS A 239 -10.96 -19.28 6.64
C LYS A 239 -11.21 -17.91 7.28
N GLU A 240 -12.09 -17.83 8.28
CA GLU A 240 -12.35 -16.60 9.04
C GLU A 240 -11.11 -16.04 9.73
N ILE A 241 -10.17 -16.88 10.12
CA ILE A 241 -8.91 -16.47 10.74
C ILE A 241 -7.73 -16.40 9.76
N GLY A 242 -8.02 -16.37 8.47
CA GLY A 242 -7.06 -16.11 7.40
C GLY A 242 -6.18 -17.29 6.99
N TYR A 243 -6.54 -18.54 7.34
CA TYR A 243 -5.81 -19.70 6.85
C TYR A 243 -6.04 -19.90 5.35
N LEU A 244 -5.03 -20.41 4.65
CA LEU A 244 -5.05 -20.64 3.22
C LEU A 244 -4.96 -22.14 2.90
N SER A 245 -5.73 -22.58 1.90
CA SER A 245 -5.58 -23.89 1.27
C SER A 245 -4.61 -23.81 0.08
N GLN A 246 -4.17 -24.98 -0.41
CA GLN A 246 -3.33 -25.07 -1.61
C GLN A 246 -4.00 -24.42 -2.84
N ASP A 247 -5.31 -24.61 -3.02
CA ASP A 247 -6.03 -24.03 -4.16
C ASP A 247 -6.16 -22.51 -4.06
N MET A 248 -6.36 -21.97 -2.85
CA MET A 248 -6.34 -20.53 -2.61
C MET A 248 -4.97 -19.95 -2.92
N LEU A 249 -3.89 -20.57 -2.46
CA LEU A 249 -2.51 -20.15 -2.77
C LEU A 249 -2.21 -20.21 -4.27
N ARG A 250 -2.68 -21.22 -4.98
CA ARG A 250 -2.54 -21.30 -6.44
C ARG A 250 -3.25 -20.16 -7.13
N SER A 251 -4.50 -19.84 -6.73
CA SER A 251 -5.24 -18.70 -7.25
C SER A 251 -4.51 -17.37 -6.99
N ILE A 252 -4.01 -17.17 -5.77
CA ILE A 252 -3.23 -15.98 -5.39
C ILE A 252 -1.98 -15.84 -6.28
N THR A 253 -1.21 -16.92 -6.45
CA THR A 253 0.01 -16.88 -7.28
C THR A 253 -0.29 -16.65 -8.76
N ASP A 254 -1.40 -17.20 -9.27
CA ASP A 254 -1.84 -16.98 -10.65
C ASP A 254 -2.20 -15.52 -10.89
N VAL A 255 -2.94 -14.89 -9.97
CA VAL A 255 -3.27 -13.46 -10.05
C VAL A 255 -2.03 -12.58 -9.88
N ALA A 256 -1.09 -12.96 -9.00
CA ALA A 256 0.19 -12.27 -8.88
C ALA A 256 0.96 -12.26 -10.22
N HIS A 257 1.03 -13.39 -10.91
CA HIS A 257 1.65 -13.47 -12.24
C HIS A 257 0.92 -12.60 -13.29
N GLN A 258 -0.42 -12.63 -13.29
CA GLN A 258 -1.23 -11.78 -14.17
C GLN A 258 -0.99 -10.28 -13.93
N CYS A 259 -0.76 -9.90 -12.68
CA CYS A 259 -0.49 -8.53 -12.24
C CYS A 259 0.99 -8.15 -12.27
N LYS A 260 1.88 -9.05 -12.69
CA LYS A 260 3.35 -8.85 -12.65
C LYS A 260 3.86 -8.50 -11.25
N VAL A 261 3.21 -9.00 -10.21
CA VAL A 261 3.65 -8.90 -8.83
C VAL A 261 4.52 -10.10 -8.49
N ASN A 262 5.74 -9.85 -8.04
CA ASN A 262 6.59 -10.91 -7.51
C ASN A 262 6.03 -11.40 -6.19
N PHE A 263 5.32 -12.53 -6.19
CA PHE A 263 4.86 -13.16 -4.99
C PHE A 263 6.03 -13.92 -4.34
N ILE A 264 6.56 -13.37 -3.25
CA ILE A 264 7.64 -13.95 -2.46
C ILE A 264 6.99 -14.69 -1.28
N TRP A 265 7.09 -16.01 -1.26
CA TRP A 265 6.66 -16.76 -0.10
C TRP A 265 7.84 -16.93 0.86
N ALA A 266 7.71 -16.39 2.08
CA ALA A 266 8.73 -16.49 3.10
C ALA A 266 8.45 -17.67 4.06
N ILE A 267 9.52 -18.28 4.58
CA ILE A 267 9.47 -19.30 5.63
C ILE A 267 10.08 -18.72 6.92
N HIS A 268 9.50 -19.02 8.06
CA HIS A 268 10.02 -18.60 9.36
C HIS A 268 10.41 -19.83 10.21
N PRO A 269 11.60 -20.42 10.00
CA PRO A 269 12.06 -21.60 10.74
C PRO A 269 12.52 -21.25 12.17
N GLY A 270 12.41 -19.98 12.59
CA GLY A 270 12.82 -19.54 13.90
C GLY A 270 14.29 -19.82 14.20
N GLN A 271 14.56 -20.21 15.44
CA GLN A 271 15.93 -20.53 15.88
C GLN A 271 16.54 -21.73 15.16
N ALA A 272 15.72 -22.63 14.56
CA ALA A 272 16.24 -23.78 13.83
C ALA A 272 17.20 -23.40 12.71
N PHE A 273 17.05 -22.18 12.13
CA PHE A 273 17.95 -21.70 11.08
C PHE A 273 19.37 -21.42 11.55
N THR A 274 19.59 -21.20 12.83
CA THR A 274 20.91 -20.91 13.41
C THR A 274 21.34 -21.92 14.49
N ASP A 275 20.58 -23.02 14.66
CA ASP A 275 20.87 -24.11 15.59
C ASP A 275 21.75 -25.17 14.89
N ALA A 276 22.98 -25.32 15.33
CA ALA A 276 23.96 -26.28 14.77
C ALA A 276 23.49 -27.75 14.88
N THR A 277 22.61 -28.07 15.82
CA THR A 277 22.06 -29.42 15.99
C THR A 277 21.04 -29.82 14.92
N LYS A 278 20.43 -28.83 14.24
CA LYS A 278 19.46 -29.00 13.14
C LYS A 278 20.19 -29.13 11.80
N THR A 279 20.78 -30.30 11.56
CA THR A 279 21.59 -30.55 10.36
C THR A 279 20.76 -30.71 9.08
N ASP A 280 19.47 -31.04 9.19
CA ASP A 280 18.52 -31.28 8.09
C ASP A 280 17.65 -30.05 7.73
N VAL A 281 17.88 -28.89 8.38
CA VAL A 281 17.03 -27.72 8.23
C VAL A 281 16.96 -27.21 6.78
N LEU A 282 18.05 -27.25 6.03
CA LEU A 282 18.05 -26.82 4.62
C LEU A 282 17.28 -27.77 3.71
N ASP A 283 17.35 -29.09 3.96
CA ASP A 283 16.59 -30.09 3.20
C ASP A 283 15.09 -29.89 3.41
N LYS A 284 14.68 -29.63 4.66
CA LYS A 284 13.29 -29.34 5.01
C LYS A 284 12.80 -28.04 4.37
N ILE A 285 13.60 -26.95 4.42
CA ILE A 285 13.28 -25.68 3.73
C ILE A 285 13.14 -25.91 2.23
N MET A 286 14.06 -26.63 1.61
CA MET A 286 14.01 -26.92 0.17
C MET A 286 12.83 -27.82 -0.21
N SER A 287 12.40 -28.73 0.67
CA SER A 287 11.17 -29.51 0.48
C SER A 287 9.95 -28.62 0.47
N LYS A 288 9.81 -27.74 1.47
CA LYS A 288 8.72 -26.77 1.54
C LYS A 288 8.71 -25.82 0.35
N TYR A 289 9.87 -25.30 -0.06
CA TYR A 289 9.97 -24.47 -1.25
C TYR A 289 9.56 -25.21 -2.52
N ALA A 290 9.86 -26.52 -2.62
CA ALA A 290 9.41 -27.32 -3.75
C ALA A 290 7.88 -27.47 -3.79
N ASP A 291 7.23 -27.57 -2.64
CA ASP A 291 5.76 -27.61 -2.59
C ASP A 291 5.16 -26.25 -2.98
N MET A 292 5.71 -25.16 -2.48
CA MET A 292 5.28 -23.81 -2.87
C MET A 292 5.55 -23.50 -4.35
N TYR A 293 6.66 -24.01 -4.90
CA TYR A 293 6.95 -23.90 -6.33
C TYR A 293 5.88 -24.57 -7.21
N LYS A 294 5.35 -25.74 -6.79
CA LYS A 294 4.24 -26.43 -7.47
C LYS A 294 2.93 -25.61 -7.44
N LEU A 295 2.79 -24.74 -6.44
CA LEU A 295 1.65 -23.81 -6.30
C LEU A 295 1.86 -22.49 -7.07
N GLY A 296 2.94 -22.35 -7.85
CA GLY A 296 3.19 -21.18 -8.70
C GLY A 296 4.22 -20.19 -8.15
N VAL A 297 4.71 -20.34 -6.93
CA VAL A 297 5.72 -19.45 -6.34
C VAL A 297 7.03 -19.51 -7.13
N ARG A 298 7.63 -18.34 -7.42
CA ARG A 298 8.90 -18.21 -8.16
C ARG A 298 9.92 -17.32 -7.44
N GLN A 299 9.66 -16.99 -6.17
CA GLN A 299 10.62 -16.31 -5.30
C GLN A 299 10.36 -16.68 -3.84
N PHE A 300 11.42 -16.78 -3.06
CA PHE A 300 11.36 -17.24 -1.68
C PHE A 300 12.04 -16.24 -0.72
N GLY A 301 11.61 -16.28 0.55
CA GLY A 301 12.22 -15.57 1.65
C GLY A 301 12.48 -16.47 2.86
N VAL A 302 13.44 -16.08 3.69
CA VAL A 302 13.69 -16.67 5.01
C VAL A 302 13.58 -15.56 6.04
N PHE A 303 12.72 -15.74 7.02
CA PHE A 303 12.57 -14.86 8.16
C PHE A 303 13.16 -15.52 9.40
N VAL A 304 13.98 -14.77 10.11
CA VAL A 304 14.49 -15.13 11.43
C VAL A 304 14.40 -13.91 12.37
N ASP A 305 13.51 -12.98 12.05
CA ASP A 305 13.14 -11.86 12.91
C ASP A 305 12.38 -12.35 14.16
N ASP A 306 12.34 -11.50 15.17
CA ASP A 306 11.67 -11.75 16.46
C ASP A 306 12.19 -12.99 17.22
N VAL A 307 13.41 -13.42 16.89
CA VAL A 307 14.19 -14.37 17.68
C VAL A 307 15.47 -13.71 18.20
N GLY A 308 16.07 -14.26 19.24
CA GLY A 308 17.23 -13.66 19.89
C GLY A 308 18.39 -13.37 18.93
N VAL A 309 18.97 -12.17 19.01
CA VAL A 309 20.17 -11.80 18.23
C VAL A 309 21.39 -12.56 18.75
N PRO A 310 22.04 -13.39 17.94
CA PRO A 310 23.18 -14.17 18.38
C PRO A 310 24.41 -13.31 18.63
N ASP A 311 25.12 -13.60 19.72
CA ASP A 311 26.43 -12.98 20.05
C ASP A 311 27.60 -13.86 19.64
N ASP A 312 27.39 -15.17 19.54
CA ASP A 312 28.41 -16.18 19.23
C ASP A 312 28.78 -16.12 17.74
N GLU A 313 30.06 -16.00 17.47
CA GLU A 313 30.58 -15.93 16.11
C GLU A 313 30.37 -17.21 15.29
N SER A 314 30.33 -18.36 15.95
CA SER A 314 30.05 -19.64 15.29
C SER A 314 28.62 -19.68 14.79
N VAL A 315 27.65 -19.14 15.55
CA VAL A 315 26.25 -19.03 15.19
C VAL A 315 26.05 -18.03 14.05
N LEU A 316 26.73 -16.89 14.08
CA LEU A 316 26.72 -15.91 12.98
C LEU A 316 27.27 -16.53 11.68
N ARG A 317 28.40 -17.23 11.74
CA ARG A 317 28.97 -17.94 10.57
C ARG A 317 28.03 -19.04 10.06
N LEU A 318 27.40 -19.79 10.95
CA LEU A 318 26.43 -20.84 10.58
C LEU A 318 25.24 -20.24 9.81
N GLY A 319 24.64 -19.16 10.32
CA GLY A 319 23.54 -18.49 9.66
C GLY A 319 23.90 -17.97 8.26
N ALA A 320 25.02 -17.28 8.11
CA ALA A 320 25.54 -16.80 6.83
C ALA A 320 25.87 -17.94 5.86
N GLY A 321 26.47 -19.02 6.38
CA GLY A 321 26.78 -20.24 5.61
C GLY A 321 25.51 -20.92 5.09
N ARG A 322 24.49 -21.08 5.94
CA ARG A 322 23.18 -21.67 5.55
C ARG A 322 22.46 -20.81 4.51
N LEU A 323 22.47 -19.50 4.66
CA LEU A 323 21.90 -18.60 3.68
C LEU A 323 22.58 -18.73 2.30
N THR A 324 23.91 -18.82 2.30
CA THR A 324 24.70 -19.06 1.08
C THR A 324 24.37 -20.40 0.45
N GLN A 325 24.34 -21.49 1.23
CA GLN A 325 24.01 -22.82 0.75
C GLN A 325 22.57 -22.90 0.22
N LEU A 326 21.62 -22.26 0.89
CA LEU A 326 20.22 -22.26 0.45
C LEU A 326 20.07 -21.57 -0.92
N GLN A 327 20.73 -20.42 -1.14
CA GLN A 327 20.72 -19.77 -2.46
C GLN A 327 21.37 -20.68 -3.53
N GLN A 328 22.45 -21.37 -3.21
CA GLN A 328 23.11 -22.31 -4.13
C GLN A 328 22.19 -23.52 -4.45
N LEU A 329 21.48 -24.06 -3.47
CA LEU A 329 20.51 -25.13 -3.65
C LEU A 329 19.35 -24.72 -4.59
N ILE A 330 18.83 -23.49 -4.40
CA ILE A 330 17.82 -22.90 -5.28
C ILE A 330 18.35 -22.80 -6.71
N ASP A 331 19.55 -22.24 -6.89
CA ASP A 331 20.15 -22.08 -8.22
C ASP A 331 20.38 -23.44 -8.90
N LYS A 332 20.89 -24.42 -8.16
CA LYS A 332 21.11 -25.76 -8.69
C LYS A 332 19.81 -26.44 -9.10
N LYS A 333 18.72 -26.26 -8.35
CA LYS A 333 17.45 -26.95 -8.58
C LYS A 333 16.63 -26.31 -9.72
N TRP A 334 16.55 -24.98 -9.79
CA TRP A 334 15.64 -24.28 -10.69
C TRP A 334 16.30 -23.37 -11.72
N ASN A 335 17.52 -22.89 -11.46
CA ASN A 335 18.19 -21.87 -12.30
C ASN A 335 19.27 -22.45 -13.20
N THR A 336 19.05 -23.64 -13.75
CA THR A 336 20.01 -24.26 -14.67
C THR A 336 20.03 -23.52 -16.01
N LYS A 337 21.14 -23.63 -16.77
CA LYS A 337 21.29 -22.99 -18.12
C LYS A 337 20.21 -23.41 -19.12
N LYS A 338 19.51 -24.55 -18.87
CA LYS A 338 18.43 -25.08 -19.74
C LYS A 338 17.05 -24.73 -19.23
N ALA A 339 16.92 -24.05 -18.07
CA ALA A 339 15.62 -23.72 -17.51
C ALA A 339 14.90 -22.69 -18.41
N ASN A 340 13.58 -22.85 -18.55
CA ASN A 340 12.75 -21.83 -19.13
C ASN A 340 12.78 -20.59 -18.21
N PRO A 341 12.99 -19.37 -18.73
CA PRO A 341 12.98 -18.16 -17.91
C PRO A 341 11.74 -18.01 -16.98
N ALA A 342 10.57 -18.46 -17.42
CA ALA A 342 9.34 -18.45 -16.61
C ALA A 342 9.37 -19.42 -15.42
N ASP A 343 10.24 -20.44 -15.46
CA ASP A 343 10.34 -21.46 -14.42
C ASP A 343 11.53 -21.21 -13.47
N THR A 344 12.32 -20.17 -13.71
CA THR A 344 13.42 -19.81 -12.83
C THR A 344 12.93 -19.20 -11.52
N VAL A 345 13.71 -19.41 -10.46
CA VAL A 345 13.45 -18.82 -9.13
C VAL A 345 14.34 -17.61 -8.94
N LYS A 346 13.73 -16.48 -8.61
CA LYS A 346 14.43 -15.22 -8.33
C LYS A 346 15.27 -15.31 -7.05
N PRO A 347 16.25 -14.41 -6.83
CA PRO A 347 17.10 -14.43 -5.63
C PRO A 347 16.31 -14.38 -4.32
N LEU A 348 16.88 -14.98 -3.27
CA LEU A 348 16.31 -15.00 -1.92
C LEU A 348 16.18 -13.61 -1.31
N HIS A 349 15.18 -13.49 -0.45
CA HIS A 349 15.00 -12.40 0.50
C HIS A 349 15.26 -12.92 1.92
N TYR A 350 15.96 -12.16 2.73
CA TYR A 350 16.34 -12.54 4.09
C TYR A 350 16.07 -11.43 5.09
N VAL A 351 15.21 -11.71 6.05
CA VAL A 351 14.97 -10.83 7.20
C VAL A 351 15.73 -11.39 8.40
N PRO A 352 16.81 -10.72 8.83
CA PRO A 352 17.69 -11.20 9.88
C PRO A 352 17.13 -10.95 11.29
N GLN A 353 17.72 -11.61 12.31
CA GLN A 353 17.42 -11.37 13.72
C GLN A 353 17.65 -9.91 14.12
N LEU A 354 18.70 -9.30 13.60
CA LEU A 354 19.04 -7.90 13.84
C LEU A 354 18.59 -7.05 12.63
N TYR A 355 17.31 -6.76 12.53
CA TYR A 355 16.78 -5.87 11.51
C TYR A 355 16.74 -4.39 11.96
N ALA A 356 16.64 -4.12 13.26
CA ALA A 356 16.75 -2.79 13.86
C ALA A 356 18.12 -2.68 14.55
N TYR A 357 19.10 -2.05 13.89
CA TYR A 357 20.50 -2.18 14.28
C TYR A 357 20.85 -1.51 15.63
N SER A 358 20.04 -0.61 16.15
CA SER A 358 20.30 0.02 17.45
C SER A 358 19.87 -0.82 18.67
N TRP A 359 19.30 -1.98 18.47
CA TRP A 359 18.97 -2.91 19.59
C TRP A 359 20.21 -3.44 20.31
N VAL A 360 21.35 -3.35 19.67
CA VAL A 360 22.64 -3.76 20.22
C VAL A 360 23.66 -2.64 20.05
N SER A 361 24.80 -2.77 20.70
CA SER A 361 25.89 -1.80 20.51
C SER A 361 26.36 -1.78 19.04
N GLU A 362 26.86 -0.64 18.58
CA GLU A 362 27.36 -0.49 17.20
C GLU A 362 28.40 -1.56 16.83
N ALA A 363 29.30 -1.90 17.76
CA ALA A 363 30.27 -2.95 17.53
C ALA A 363 29.65 -4.32 17.26
N LYS A 364 28.59 -4.68 18.01
CA LYS A 364 27.83 -5.91 17.78
C LYS A 364 27.07 -5.86 16.47
N ALA A 365 26.40 -4.74 16.16
CA ALA A 365 25.69 -4.56 14.91
C ALA A 365 26.64 -4.70 13.70
N LYS A 366 27.79 -4.04 13.76
CA LYS A 366 28.83 -4.15 12.73
C LYS A 366 29.29 -5.59 12.55
N LYS A 367 29.61 -6.30 13.65
CA LYS A 367 30.01 -7.72 13.61
C LYS A 367 28.92 -8.58 12.97
N PHE A 368 27.66 -8.36 13.31
CA PHE A 368 26.51 -9.08 12.75
C PHE A 368 26.42 -8.91 11.24
N PHE A 369 26.34 -7.66 10.74
CA PHE A 369 26.21 -7.41 9.30
C PHE A 369 27.46 -7.79 8.51
N GLN A 370 28.66 -7.64 9.09
CA GLN A 370 29.90 -8.13 8.48
C GLN A 370 29.91 -9.65 8.31
N SER A 371 29.28 -10.42 9.21
CA SER A 371 29.16 -11.88 9.04
C SER A 371 28.34 -12.26 7.81
N LEU A 372 27.39 -11.40 7.39
CA LEU A 372 26.55 -11.59 6.21
C LEU A 372 27.21 -11.08 4.91
N SER A 373 28.32 -10.34 4.98
CA SER A 373 28.94 -9.71 3.78
C SER A 373 29.41 -10.74 2.75
N GLY A 374 29.82 -11.96 3.18
CA GLY A 374 30.23 -13.07 2.31
C GLY A 374 29.08 -13.84 1.67
N THR A 375 27.82 -13.55 1.98
CA THR A 375 26.68 -14.19 1.32
C THR A 375 26.53 -13.69 -0.12
N PRO A 376 25.88 -14.46 -1.04
CA PRO A 376 25.75 -14.05 -2.43
C PRO A 376 25.14 -12.65 -2.56
N SER A 377 25.78 -11.76 -3.33
CA SER A 377 25.37 -10.34 -3.45
C SER A 377 23.95 -10.13 -3.96
N LYS A 378 23.39 -11.10 -4.67
CA LYS A 378 22.01 -11.08 -5.16
C LYS A 378 20.95 -11.34 -4.08
N VAL A 379 21.33 -11.83 -2.88
CA VAL A 379 20.40 -12.04 -1.76
C VAL A 379 20.06 -10.71 -1.13
N ASN A 380 18.76 -10.37 -1.07
CA ASN A 380 18.29 -9.14 -0.45
C ASN A 380 18.24 -9.29 1.08
N ILE A 381 18.94 -8.43 1.81
CA ILE A 381 18.99 -8.43 3.28
C ILE A 381 18.24 -7.21 3.79
N TYR A 382 17.26 -7.46 4.67
CA TYR A 382 16.34 -6.43 5.15
C TYR A 382 16.81 -5.76 6.43
N ILE A 383 16.48 -4.48 6.53
CA ILE A 383 16.53 -3.69 7.76
C ILE A 383 15.25 -2.86 7.88
N THR A 384 14.89 -2.48 9.11
CA THR A 384 13.90 -1.43 9.39
C THR A 384 14.54 -0.08 9.72
N GLY A 385 15.88 -0.02 9.68
CA GLY A 385 16.68 1.14 10.07
C GLY A 385 17.25 1.00 11.48
N ARG A 386 17.45 2.15 12.16
CA ARG A 386 17.94 2.16 13.55
C ARG A 386 16.95 1.57 14.55
N ALA A 387 15.66 1.69 14.29
CA ALA A 387 14.57 1.18 15.13
C ALA A 387 13.56 0.39 14.30
N VAL A 388 12.58 -0.25 14.96
CA VAL A 388 11.50 -0.98 14.30
C VAL A 388 10.66 -0.07 13.39
N TRP A 389 10.37 1.13 13.87
CA TRP A 389 9.50 2.12 13.21
C TRP A 389 10.30 3.30 12.66
N THR A 390 11.26 3.06 11.77
CA THR A 390 12.07 4.13 11.19
C THR A 390 11.54 4.53 9.82
N VAL A 391 11.42 5.84 9.59
CA VAL A 391 11.10 6.41 8.27
C VAL A 391 12.31 6.22 7.35
N PRO A 392 12.11 5.80 6.08
CA PRO A 392 13.21 5.65 5.13
C PRO A 392 14.06 6.92 5.01
N ASN A 393 15.37 6.77 5.18
CA ASN A 393 16.37 7.82 5.13
C ASN A 393 17.68 7.25 4.58
N SER A 394 18.62 8.11 4.17
CA SER A 394 19.90 7.66 3.59
C SER A 394 20.98 7.29 4.63
N ASP A 395 20.88 7.77 5.87
CA ASP A 395 21.92 7.56 6.89
C ASP A 395 21.95 6.11 7.39
N ASP A 396 20.79 5.54 7.67
CA ASP A 396 20.67 4.18 8.17
C ASP A 396 21.14 3.12 7.15
N PRO A 397 20.70 3.14 5.87
CA PRO A 397 21.22 2.25 4.85
C PRO A 397 22.72 2.44 4.61
N ALA A 398 23.19 3.68 4.55
CA ALA A 398 24.63 3.96 4.33
C ALA A 398 25.50 3.30 5.41
N LYS A 399 25.05 3.37 6.67
CA LYS A 399 25.73 2.73 7.81
C LYS A 399 25.78 1.21 7.66
N VAL A 400 24.64 0.59 7.43
CA VAL A 400 24.53 -0.87 7.31
C VAL A 400 25.18 -1.39 6.03
N SER A 401 25.00 -0.69 4.89
CA SER A 401 25.65 -1.02 3.62
C SER A 401 27.16 -0.98 3.72
N GLY A 402 27.72 -0.02 4.50
CA GLY A 402 29.14 0.06 4.80
C GLY A 402 29.68 -1.16 5.57
N TRP A 403 28.86 -1.82 6.38
CA TRP A 403 29.22 -3.05 7.08
C TRP A 403 28.98 -4.31 6.24
N LEU A 404 27.91 -4.31 5.47
CA LEU A 404 27.47 -5.42 4.63
C LEU A 404 28.21 -5.51 3.29
N GLY A 405 28.71 -4.37 2.78
CA GLY A 405 29.39 -4.26 1.48
C GLY A 405 28.45 -4.18 0.26
N ARG A 406 27.14 -3.93 0.46
CA ARG A 406 26.14 -3.77 -0.60
C ARG A 406 24.87 -3.06 -0.09
N ASP A 407 24.01 -2.64 -1.02
CA ASP A 407 22.71 -2.06 -0.71
C ASP A 407 21.84 -3.01 0.12
N VAL A 408 20.99 -2.43 0.95
CA VAL A 408 20.01 -3.14 1.79
C VAL A 408 18.62 -3.10 1.20
N ALA A 409 17.77 -4.01 1.65
CA ALA A 409 16.34 -3.95 1.48
C ALA A 409 15.71 -3.25 2.70
N TRP A 410 14.81 -2.31 2.45
CA TRP A 410 14.10 -1.60 3.51
C TRP A 410 12.73 -2.22 3.74
N TRP A 411 12.49 -2.70 4.96
CA TRP A 411 11.17 -3.03 5.49
C TRP A 411 10.65 -1.80 6.24
N TRP A 412 9.63 -1.16 5.71
CA TRP A 412 9.02 0.00 6.33
C TRP A 412 7.75 -0.41 7.07
N ASN A 413 7.75 -0.37 8.41
CA ASN A 413 6.57 -0.63 9.23
C ASN A 413 5.57 0.53 9.10
N TYR A 414 4.95 0.64 7.94
CA TYR A 414 4.00 1.67 7.59
C TYR A 414 3.02 1.14 6.51
N PRO A 415 1.69 1.29 6.69
CA PRO A 415 0.95 1.84 7.84
C PRO A 415 0.65 0.82 8.95
N CYS A 416 1.52 -0.11 9.24
CA CYS A 416 1.36 -1.16 10.25
C CYS A 416 0.77 -0.61 11.56
N ASN A 417 -0.21 -1.31 12.12
CA ASN A 417 -0.91 -0.93 13.34
C ASN A 417 -0.82 -1.99 14.45
N ASP A 418 0.24 -2.78 14.49
CA ASP A 418 0.42 -3.90 15.42
C ASP A 418 0.23 -3.49 16.89
N ASN A 419 0.76 -2.31 17.28
CA ASN A 419 0.65 -1.78 18.63
C ASN A 419 -0.70 -1.07 18.89
N ASP A 420 -1.42 -0.74 17.83
CA ASP A 420 -2.63 0.07 17.82
C ASP A 420 -3.70 -0.54 16.91
N MET A 421 -3.93 -1.86 17.04
CA MET A 421 -4.86 -2.61 16.17
C MET A 421 -6.28 -2.05 16.16
N ASP A 422 -6.65 -1.33 17.25
CA ASP A 422 -7.94 -0.65 17.39
C ASP A 422 -8.05 0.65 16.58
N LYS A 423 -7.05 0.98 15.75
CA LYS A 423 -6.95 2.24 15.01
C LYS A 423 -6.70 2.02 13.52
N LEU A 424 -7.18 2.94 12.68
CA LEU A 424 -6.89 2.98 11.25
C LEU A 424 -5.95 4.14 10.90
N PHE A 425 -4.87 3.83 10.18
CA PHE A 425 -3.88 4.81 9.74
C PHE A 425 -4.08 5.13 8.25
N MET A 426 -4.99 6.09 7.95
CA MET A 426 -5.41 6.46 6.60
C MET A 426 -5.13 7.93 6.26
N LEU A 427 -4.34 8.64 7.09
CA LEU A 427 -3.97 10.02 6.81
C LEU A 427 -2.71 10.08 5.94
N ASP A 428 -1.71 10.83 6.33
CA ASP A 428 -0.51 11.06 5.52
C ASP A 428 0.40 9.83 5.40
N THR A 429 1.33 9.86 4.49
CA THR A 429 2.25 8.76 4.20
C THR A 429 3.22 8.45 5.34
N TYR A 430 3.67 9.42 6.14
CA TYR A 430 4.68 9.22 7.17
C TYR A 430 4.34 9.91 8.51
N ARG A 431 3.20 10.58 8.59
CA ARG A 431 2.74 11.30 9.78
C ARG A 431 1.60 10.57 10.50
N ASN A 432 1.34 9.32 10.15
CA ASN A 432 0.18 8.59 10.65
C ASN A 432 0.39 7.97 12.04
N PHE A 433 1.63 7.92 12.50
CA PHE A 433 1.93 7.28 13.75
C PHE A 433 1.87 8.31 14.88
N ASP A 434 0.97 8.05 15.79
CA ASP A 434 0.80 8.84 17.01
C ASP A 434 1.66 8.32 18.15
N ASP A 435 2.61 7.48 17.89
CA ASP A 435 3.54 6.97 18.87
C ASP A 435 4.65 8.00 19.10
N GLU A 436 4.56 8.71 20.23
CA GLU A 436 5.57 9.70 20.63
C GLU A 436 6.97 9.10 20.79
N ALA A 437 7.06 7.78 20.98
CA ALA A 437 8.32 7.09 21.22
C ALA A 437 9.10 6.75 19.95
N HIS A 438 8.47 6.69 18.77
CA HIS A 438 9.04 5.98 17.61
C HIS A 438 9.19 6.79 16.34
N ILE A 439 8.60 8.00 16.21
CA ILE A 439 8.63 8.77 14.97
C ILE A 439 8.97 10.23 15.21
N ASP A 440 10.01 10.68 14.52
CA ASP A 440 10.26 12.10 14.35
C ASP A 440 9.14 12.71 13.49
N ARG A 441 8.19 13.40 14.14
CA ARG A 441 7.06 14.07 13.47
C ARG A 441 7.51 15.13 12.45
N ASN A 442 8.77 15.53 12.49
CA ASN A 442 9.38 16.45 11.54
C ASN A 442 10.14 15.72 10.43
N ALA A 443 10.22 14.39 10.48
CA ALA A 443 10.89 13.63 9.44
C ALA A 443 10.16 13.82 8.10
N THR A 444 10.92 14.13 7.08
CA THR A 444 10.48 14.11 5.69
C THR A 444 11.06 12.89 5.00
N LEU A 445 10.33 12.33 4.04
CA LEU A 445 10.89 11.28 3.19
C LEU A 445 12.06 11.84 2.38
N ASP A 446 13.17 11.10 2.38
CA ASP A 446 14.41 11.52 1.71
C ASP A 446 14.26 11.42 0.18
N PRO A 447 14.28 12.55 -0.56
CA PRO A 447 14.17 12.55 -2.01
C PRO A 447 15.36 11.88 -2.70
N ASP A 448 16.50 11.79 -2.01
CA ASP A 448 17.77 11.23 -2.52
C ASP A 448 18.12 9.89 -1.87
N LEU A 449 17.13 9.15 -1.37
CA LEU A 449 17.31 7.86 -0.68
C LEU A 449 18.31 6.96 -1.42
N ARG A 450 19.43 6.63 -0.75
CA ARG A 450 20.56 5.85 -1.29
C ARG A 450 20.77 4.58 -0.50
N GLY A 451 21.45 3.60 -1.10
CA GLY A 451 21.79 2.34 -0.43
C GLY A 451 20.59 1.40 -0.25
N VAL A 452 19.46 1.69 -0.91
CA VAL A 452 18.23 0.89 -0.85
C VAL A 452 17.79 0.46 -2.24
N ASN A 453 17.80 -0.84 -2.50
CA ASN A 453 17.29 -1.43 -3.75
C ASN A 453 15.84 -1.93 -3.65
N THR A 454 15.33 -2.10 -2.45
CA THR A 454 14.01 -2.64 -2.14
C THR A 454 13.33 -1.78 -1.08
N LEU A 455 12.12 -1.33 -1.35
CA LEU A 455 11.28 -0.60 -0.40
C LEU A 455 9.92 -1.29 -0.34
N ILE A 456 9.65 -2.00 0.76
CA ILE A 456 8.37 -2.67 0.99
C ILE A 456 7.76 -2.21 2.31
N CYS A 457 6.44 -2.03 2.27
CA CYS A 457 5.65 -1.56 3.41
C CYS A 457 5.00 -2.72 4.13
N ASN A 458 5.11 -2.75 5.46
CA ASN A 458 4.30 -3.60 6.31
C ASN A 458 2.99 -2.86 6.60
N PRO A 459 1.83 -3.37 6.12
CA PRO A 459 0.54 -2.68 6.19
C PRO A 459 -0.19 -2.95 7.50
N MET A 460 -1.41 -2.39 7.63
CA MET A 460 -2.37 -2.82 8.64
C MET A 460 -2.94 -4.19 8.30
N GLN A 461 -3.56 -4.87 9.28
CA GLN A 461 -4.37 -6.06 8.99
C GLN A 461 -5.63 -5.75 8.14
N GLN A 462 -5.90 -4.50 7.84
CA GLN A 462 -6.95 -4.00 6.95
C GLN A 462 -6.36 -3.65 5.57
N PRO A 463 -6.32 -4.60 4.62
CA PRO A 463 -5.65 -4.42 3.33
C PRO A 463 -6.26 -3.33 2.46
N ALA A 464 -7.59 -3.22 2.40
CA ALA A 464 -8.27 -2.23 1.57
C ALA A 464 -8.05 -0.81 2.11
N ALA A 465 -8.12 -0.60 3.43
CA ALA A 465 -7.82 0.67 4.07
C ALA A 465 -6.33 1.03 3.94
N SER A 466 -5.43 0.05 3.97
CA SER A 466 -3.99 0.24 3.78
C SER A 466 -3.63 0.79 2.41
N LYS A 467 -4.46 0.60 1.37
CA LYS A 467 -4.22 1.10 0.02
C LYS A 467 -3.98 2.62 -0.02
N VAL A 468 -4.58 3.38 0.89
CA VAL A 468 -4.36 4.83 0.98
C VAL A 468 -2.88 5.15 1.22
N ALA A 469 -2.26 4.50 2.20
CA ALA A 469 -0.86 4.67 2.52
C ALA A 469 0.06 4.01 1.49
N LEU A 470 -0.29 2.81 1.04
CA LEU A 470 0.49 2.05 0.06
C LEU A 470 0.58 2.77 -1.29
N PHE A 471 -0.46 3.50 -1.70
CA PHE A 471 -0.42 4.35 -2.89
C PHE A 471 0.74 5.36 -2.80
N SER A 472 0.80 6.12 -1.71
CA SER A 472 1.82 7.14 -1.52
C SER A 472 3.23 6.54 -1.35
N ALA A 473 3.34 5.38 -0.70
CA ALA A 473 4.62 4.67 -0.62
C ALA A 473 5.08 4.16 -1.99
N GLY A 474 4.15 3.69 -2.83
CA GLY A 474 4.43 3.31 -4.23
C GLY A 474 4.87 4.50 -5.08
N ASP A 475 4.23 5.66 -4.94
CA ASP A 475 4.59 6.91 -5.61
C ASP A 475 6.00 7.37 -5.21
N TYR A 476 6.31 7.38 -3.91
CA TYR A 476 7.66 7.67 -3.41
C TYR A 476 8.70 6.66 -3.94
N GLY A 477 8.41 5.37 -3.91
CA GLY A 477 9.32 4.34 -4.43
C GLY A 477 9.57 4.42 -5.93
N TRP A 478 8.65 5.05 -6.68
CA TRP A 478 8.75 5.22 -8.12
C TRP A 478 9.55 6.46 -8.51
N ASN A 479 9.15 7.65 -8.03
CA ASN A 479 9.76 8.94 -8.40
C ASN A 479 9.92 9.85 -7.17
N ARG A 480 11.00 9.65 -6.43
CA ARG A 480 11.26 10.35 -5.17
C ARG A 480 11.38 11.86 -5.35
N ALA A 481 11.99 12.28 -6.44
CA ALA A 481 12.22 13.72 -6.72
C ALA A 481 10.93 14.50 -6.96
N ALA A 482 9.88 13.83 -7.49
CA ALA A 482 8.58 14.45 -7.73
C ALA A 482 7.56 14.17 -6.61
N PHE A 483 7.93 13.38 -5.59
CA PHE A 483 7.03 13.02 -4.51
C PHE A 483 6.62 14.24 -3.69
N ASP A 484 5.31 14.40 -3.54
CA ASP A 484 4.68 15.39 -2.66
C ASP A 484 3.64 14.67 -1.80
N ASN A 485 3.84 14.69 -0.49
CA ASN A 485 3.02 13.91 0.44
C ASN A 485 1.53 14.25 0.38
N GLU A 486 1.19 15.54 0.38
CA GLU A 486 -0.23 15.96 0.40
C GLU A 486 -0.91 15.66 -0.93
N ARG A 487 -0.24 15.92 -2.03
CA ARG A 487 -0.73 15.64 -3.37
C ARG A 487 -0.92 14.13 -3.58
N SER A 488 0.05 13.33 -3.17
CA SER A 488 -0.01 11.86 -3.24
C SER A 488 -1.14 11.31 -2.38
N TRP A 489 -1.30 11.79 -1.14
CA TRP A 489 -2.41 11.40 -0.27
C TRP A 489 -3.78 11.78 -0.87
N MET A 490 -3.94 12.97 -1.41
CA MET A 490 -5.17 13.39 -2.09
C MET A 490 -5.50 12.49 -3.29
N ALA A 491 -4.49 12.09 -4.06
CA ALA A 491 -4.65 11.18 -5.19
C ALA A 491 -5.01 9.77 -4.71
N SER A 492 -4.44 9.31 -3.60
CA SER A 492 -4.78 8.01 -2.99
C SER A 492 -6.26 7.94 -2.59
N LEU A 493 -6.80 9.01 -2.00
CA LEU A 493 -8.22 9.07 -1.66
C LEU A 493 -9.11 9.00 -2.90
N ARG A 494 -8.75 9.69 -3.99
CA ARG A 494 -9.47 9.59 -5.27
C ARG A 494 -9.43 8.18 -5.84
N SER A 495 -8.28 7.52 -5.73
CA SER A 495 -8.08 6.15 -6.19
C SER A 495 -8.88 5.14 -5.39
N VAL A 496 -8.82 5.22 -4.07
CA VAL A 496 -9.39 4.21 -3.16
C VAL A 496 -10.89 4.41 -2.99
N PHE A 497 -11.37 5.64 -2.92
CA PHE A 497 -12.78 5.97 -2.65
C PHE A 497 -13.58 6.37 -3.89
N GLY A 498 -12.96 6.47 -5.07
CA GLY A 498 -13.63 6.80 -6.31
C GLY A 498 -14.51 8.06 -6.19
N LYS A 499 -15.79 7.95 -6.54
CA LYS A 499 -16.77 9.07 -6.45
C LYS A 499 -16.99 9.60 -5.03
N HIS A 500 -16.65 8.81 -4.01
CA HIS A 500 -16.84 9.18 -2.58
C HIS A 500 -15.60 9.86 -1.96
N TRP A 501 -14.55 10.19 -2.74
CA TRP A 501 -13.29 10.70 -2.21
C TRP A 501 -13.43 12.04 -1.45
N HIS A 502 -14.37 12.91 -1.83
CA HIS A 502 -14.61 14.16 -1.11
C HIS A 502 -15.16 13.93 0.30
N GLN A 503 -16.05 12.95 0.46
CA GLN A 503 -16.58 12.56 1.75
C GLN A 503 -15.48 11.92 2.60
N ALA A 504 -14.70 11.02 1.99
CA ALA A 504 -13.54 10.40 2.64
C ALA A 504 -12.54 11.45 3.13
N PHE A 505 -12.14 12.40 2.28
CA PHE A 505 -11.23 13.50 2.66
C PHE A 505 -11.70 14.26 3.90
N ARG A 506 -13.00 14.51 4.01
CA ARG A 506 -13.58 15.24 5.15
C ARG A 506 -13.76 14.36 6.39
N LEU A 507 -13.92 13.04 6.23
CA LEU A 507 -14.20 12.09 7.31
C LEU A 507 -12.92 11.51 7.91
N MET A 508 -11.85 11.31 7.11
CA MET A 508 -10.61 10.68 7.58
C MET A 508 -10.01 11.31 8.85
N PRO A 509 -9.99 12.65 9.03
CA PRO A 509 -9.50 13.26 10.27
C PRO A 509 -10.27 12.85 11.53
N TYR A 510 -11.49 12.33 11.39
CA TYR A 510 -12.34 11.90 12.51
C TYR A 510 -12.31 10.39 12.74
N ILE A 511 -11.92 9.60 11.73
CA ILE A 511 -11.74 8.14 11.85
C ILE A 511 -10.35 7.81 12.38
N SER A 512 -9.31 8.43 11.81
CA SER A 512 -7.93 8.24 12.24
C SER A 512 -7.69 8.88 13.58
N THR A 513 -6.76 8.30 14.34
CA THR A 513 -6.48 8.70 15.72
C THR A 513 -5.65 9.96 15.87
N TYR A 514 -5.33 10.58 14.75
CA TYR A 514 -4.43 11.71 14.70
C TYR A 514 -4.90 12.89 15.53
N ASP A 515 -3.99 13.40 16.34
CA ASP A 515 -4.12 14.66 17.05
C ASP A 515 -3.86 15.85 16.10
N ARG A 516 -4.57 15.87 14.98
CA ARG A 516 -4.57 17.05 14.14
C ARG A 516 -5.59 18.03 14.67
N SER A 517 -5.24 19.30 14.70
CA SER A 517 -6.19 20.37 14.97
C SER A 517 -7.31 20.35 13.93
N THR A 518 -8.37 19.62 14.24
CA THR A 518 -9.56 19.56 13.41
C THR A 518 -10.50 20.69 13.77
N LYS A 519 -11.37 21.07 12.86
CA LYS A 519 -12.45 22.00 13.14
C LYS A 519 -13.30 21.54 14.32
N LEU A 520 -13.53 20.24 14.45
CA LEU A 520 -14.26 19.65 15.57
C LEU A 520 -13.53 19.85 16.90
N ALA A 521 -12.21 19.63 16.96
CA ALA A 521 -11.41 19.86 18.15
C ALA A 521 -11.49 21.32 18.63
N ASP A 522 -11.42 22.28 17.70
CA ASP A 522 -11.57 23.70 18.02
C ASP A 522 -12.97 24.04 18.55
N LEU A 523 -14.01 23.50 17.93
CA LEU A 523 -15.39 23.73 18.37
C LEU A 523 -15.68 23.10 19.74
N ILE A 524 -15.16 21.90 20.00
CA ILE A 524 -15.22 21.27 21.30
C ILE A 524 -14.55 22.14 22.36
N ARG A 525 -13.34 22.62 22.11
CA ARG A 525 -12.61 23.51 23.03
C ARG A 525 -13.41 24.78 23.32
N GLN A 526 -13.94 25.45 22.28
CA GLN A 526 -14.76 26.65 22.42
C GLN A 526 -16.06 26.39 23.20
N PHE A 527 -16.71 25.25 22.98
CA PHE A 527 -17.89 24.84 23.73
C PHE A 527 -17.57 24.59 25.20
N LYS A 528 -16.54 23.81 25.52
CA LYS A 528 -16.12 23.52 26.89
C LYS A 528 -15.82 24.81 27.70
N MET A 529 -15.28 25.86 27.03
CA MET A 529 -15.02 27.14 27.70
C MET A 529 -16.29 27.92 28.10
N ARG A 530 -17.35 27.85 27.29
CA ARG A 530 -18.64 28.54 27.53
C ARG A 530 -19.79 27.71 26.96
N PRO A 531 -20.26 26.66 27.67
CA PRO A 531 -21.33 25.79 27.18
C PRO A 531 -22.65 26.51 26.93
N GLN A 532 -22.99 27.54 27.69
CA GLN A 532 -24.24 28.33 27.59
C GLN A 532 -24.23 29.30 26.40
N CYS A 533 -23.12 29.42 25.67
CA CYS A 533 -23.05 30.30 24.51
C CYS A 533 -23.75 29.65 23.29
N LYS A 534 -25.01 30.04 23.05
CA LYS A 534 -25.85 29.50 21.93
C LYS A 534 -25.12 29.40 20.58
N LYS A 535 -24.34 30.43 20.21
CA LYS A 535 -23.59 30.45 18.93
C LYS A 535 -22.55 29.33 18.87
N ARG A 536 -21.86 29.03 19.99
CA ARG A 536 -20.85 27.96 20.06
C ARG A 536 -21.49 26.58 20.06
N THR A 537 -22.58 26.43 20.79
CA THR A 537 -23.39 25.21 20.83
C THR A 537 -23.90 24.85 19.44
N GLU A 538 -24.52 25.79 18.72
CA GLU A 538 -25.04 25.54 17.38
C GLU A 538 -23.92 25.24 16.36
N ALA A 539 -22.76 25.90 16.48
CA ALA A 539 -21.62 25.60 15.62
C ALA A 539 -21.09 24.19 15.85
N LEU A 540 -20.96 23.75 17.10
CA LEU A 540 -20.55 22.38 17.45
C LEU A 540 -21.57 21.34 16.96
N LYS A 541 -22.87 21.56 17.24
CA LYS A 541 -23.95 20.65 16.78
C LYS A 541 -23.93 20.48 15.26
N LYS A 542 -23.79 21.59 14.53
CA LYS A 542 -23.68 21.54 13.06
C LYS A 542 -22.50 20.69 12.59
N GLU A 543 -21.36 20.77 13.28
CA GLU A 543 -20.20 19.95 12.91
C GLU A 543 -20.42 18.48 13.26
N LEU A 544 -20.97 18.15 14.44
CA LEU A 544 -21.34 16.77 14.80
C LEU A 544 -22.32 16.17 13.79
N GLN A 545 -23.35 16.91 13.38
CA GLN A 545 -24.30 16.50 12.33
C GLN A 545 -23.60 16.28 10.98
N THR A 546 -22.63 17.12 10.64
CA THR A 546 -21.83 16.97 9.43
C THR A 546 -21.03 15.66 9.44
N VAL A 547 -20.39 15.32 10.56
CA VAL A 547 -19.65 14.06 10.69
C VAL A 547 -20.59 12.85 10.54
N VAL A 548 -21.78 12.91 11.15
CA VAL A 548 -22.81 11.87 10.96
C VAL A 548 -23.18 11.70 9.48
N ALA A 549 -23.51 12.81 8.80
CA ALA A 549 -23.89 12.74 7.38
C ALA A 549 -22.76 12.21 6.47
N LEU A 550 -21.50 12.55 6.78
CA LEU A 550 -20.35 12.01 6.05
C LEU A 550 -20.22 10.50 6.27
N ALA A 551 -20.31 10.05 7.52
CA ALA A 551 -20.23 8.63 7.85
C ALA A 551 -21.36 7.82 7.21
N ASP A 552 -22.60 8.32 7.26
CA ASP A 552 -23.76 7.68 6.62
C ASP A 552 -23.60 7.60 5.09
N SER A 553 -22.97 8.60 4.47
CA SER A 553 -22.69 8.56 3.03
C SER A 553 -21.66 7.50 2.64
N MET A 554 -20.71 7.17 3.54
CA MET A 554 -19.71 6.12 3.28
C MET A 554 -20.28 4.72 3.30
N ALA A 555 -21.43 4.50 3.97
CA ALA A 555 -22.12 3.21 3.98
C ALA A 555 -22.55 2.74 2.58
N GLN A 556 -22.62 3.65 1.60
CA GLN A 556 -22.88 3.31 0.19
C GLN A 556 -21.76 2.43 -0.43
N LEU A 557 -20.55 2.44 0.11
CA LEU A 557 -19.48 1.53 -0.33
C LEU A 557 -19.86 0.06 -0.11
N GLY A 558 -20.53 -0.25 1.01
CA GLY A 558 -21.00 -1.61 1.30
C GLY A 558 -22.13 -2.11 0.40
N GLN A 559 -22.79 -1.21 -0.34
CA GLN A 559 -23.87 -1.51 -1.29
C GLN A 559 -23.38 -1.52 -2.75
N SER A 560 -22.10 -1.28 -2.98
CA SER A 560 -21.47 -1.31 -4.31
C SER A 560 -21.35 -2.74 -4.82
N ASP A 561 -21.50 -2.94 -6.12
CA ASP A 561 -21.17 -4.22 -6.79
C ASP A 561 -19.66 -4.42 -6.94
N ASN A 562 -18.85 -3.42 -6.61
CA ASN A 562 -17.39 -3.48 -6.69
C ASN A 562 -16.80 -4.14 -5.43
N VAL A 563 -16.07 -5.22 -5.63
CA VAL A 563 -15.42 -5.98 -4.54
C VAL A 563 -14.47 -5.10 -3.71
N SER A 564 -13.71 -4.21 -4.35
CA SER A 564 -12.82 -3.29 -3.63
C SER A 564 -13.58 -2.36 -2.68
N ASP A 565 -14.74 -1.84 -3.09
CA ASP A 565 -15.59 -0.99 -2.25
C ASP A 565 -16.17 -1.77 -1.07
N GLN A 566 -16.63 -3.01 -1.32
CA GLN A 566 -17.18 -3.89 -0.26
C GLN A 566 -16.11 -4.25 0.78
N LEU A 567 -14.90 -4.61 0.35
CA LEU A 567 -13.77 -4.89 1.23
C LEU A 567 -13.41 -3.66 2.07
N LEU A 568 -13.31 -2.50 1.43
CA LEU A 568 -13.01 -1.24 2.10
C LEU A 568 -14.07 -0.88 3.15
N TRP A 569 -15.35 -1.04 2.82
CA TRP A 569 -16.42 -0.79 3.77
C TRP A 569 -16.37 -1.76 4.95
N HIS A 570 -16.19 -3.05 4.69
CA HIS A 570 -16.09 -4.07 5.74
C HIS A 570 -15.02 -3.72 6.78
N GLU A 571 -13.87 -3.22 6.33
CA GLU A 571 -12.77 -2.84 7.22
C GLU A 571 -13.02 -1.52 7.96
N MET A 572 -13.67 -0.56 7.31
CA MET A 572 -13.91 0.77 7.86
C MET A 572 -15.18 0.86 8.71
N GLN A 573 -16.14 -0.03 8.50
CA GLN A 573 -17.47 0.03 9.10
C GLN A 573 -17.44 0.19 10.63
N PRO A 574 -16.70 -0.63 11.42
CA PRO A 574 -16.69 -0.52 12.88
C PRO A 574 -16.25 0.88 13.34
N PHE A 575 -15.24 1.46 12.70
CA PHE A 575 -14.71 2.77 13.01
C PHE A 575 -15.65 3.90 12.60
N THR A 576 -16.19 3.81 11.38
CA THR A 576 -17.07 4.81 10.79
C THR A 576 -18.40 4.91 11.54
N GLU A 577 -19.01 3.77 11.86
CA GLU A 577 -20.26 3.73 12.59
C GLU A 577 -20.10 4.18 14.04
N LYS A 578 -18.98 3.81 14.69
CA LYS A 578 -18.70 4.27 16.07
C LYS A 578 -18.54 5.78 16.15
N VAL A 579 -17.82 6.40 15.19
CA VAL A 579 -17.70 7.88 15.11
C VAL A 579 -19.07 8.53 14.92
N ALA A 580 -19.89 7.98 14.00
CA ALA A 580 -21.23 8.51 13.75
C ALA A 580 -22.10 8.43 15.02
N ASP A 581 -22.09 7.31 15.70
CA ASP A 581 -22.91 7.09 16.90
C ASP A 581 -22.42 7.93 18.09
N MET A 582 -21.09 8.10 18.27
CA MET A 582 -20.56 9.06 19.23
C MET A 582 -21.09 10.48 18.96
N CYS A 583 -21.11 10.91 17.68
CA CYS A 583 -21.65 12.22 17.32
C CYS A 583 -23.15 12.31 17.52
N ARG A 584 -23.93 11.29 17.14
CA ARG A 584 -25.40 11.25 17.32
C ARG A 584 -25.80 11.37 18.78
N TYR A 585 -25.14 10.57 19.63
CA TYR A 585 -25.45 10.55 21.07
C TYR A 585 -24.90 11.76 21.81
N ALA A 586 -23.87 12.43 21.29
CA ALA A 586 -23.39 13.71 21.85
C ALA A 586 -24.39 14.86 21.66
N LEU A 587 -25.19 14.87 20.58
CA LEU A 587 -26.08 16.00 20.28
C LEU A 587 -27.06 16.34 21.41
N PRO A 588 -27.88 15.42 21.96
CA PRO A 588 -28.76 15.73 23.07
C PRO A 588 -28.01 16.04 24.36
N LEU A 589 -26.82 15.47 24.56
CA LEU A 589 -25.98 15.79 25.76
C LEU A 589 -25.38 17.21 25.66
N VAL A 590 -25.01 17.66 24.49
CA VAL A 590 -24.56 19.05 24.21
C VAL A 590 -25.69 20.04 24.52
N ASP A 591 -26.92 19.73 24.11
CA ASP A 591 -28.08 20.56 24.40
C ASP A 591 -28.36 20.60 25.94
N ALA A 592 -28.33 19.47 26.62
CA ALA A 592 -28.53 19.39 28.07
C ALA A 592 -27.50 20.22 28.81
N VAL A 593 -26.20 20.05 28.48
CA VAL A 593 -25.11 20.83 29.12
C VAL A 593 -25.23 22.32 28.82
N SER A 594 -25.64 22.70 27.61
CA SER A 594 -25.82 24.09 27.22
C SER A 594 -26.97 24.77 27.97
N ASN A 595 -28.03 24.01 28.28
CA ASN A 595 -29.23 24.51 28.96
C ASN A 595 -29.22 24.29 30.47
N ASN A 596 -28.15 23.78 31.05
CA ASN A 596 -28.05 23.37 32.47
C ASN A 596 -29.16 22.37 32.89
N GLN A 597 -29.53 21.47 31.96
CA GLN A 597 -30.58 20.46 32.23
C GLN A 597 -29.96 19.22 32.87
N THR A 598 -30.67 18.65 33.88
CA THR A 598 -30.27 17.39 34.51
C THR A 598 -30.69 16.17 33.64
N VAL A 599 -29.98 15.06 33.80
CA VAL A 599 -30.25 13.78 33.10
C VAL A 599 -31.72 13.31 33.28
N ASN A 600 -32.35 13.69 34.39
CA ASN A 600 -33.71 13.25 34.73
C ASN A 600 -34.82 14.02 34.01
N GLN A 601 -34.51 15.10 33.30
CA GLN A 601 -35.53 16.01 32.76
C GLN A 601 -36.07 15.64 31.38
N THR A 602 -35.35 14.85 30.59
CA THR A 602 -35.82 14.41 29.28
C THR A 602 -35.44 12.96 28.95
N ASN A 603 -36.36 12.20 28.35
CA ASN A 603 -36.10 10.82 27.94
C ASN A 603 -34.96 10.72 26.91
N ASN A 604 -34.86 11.70 26.02
CA ASN A 604 -33.81 11.73 24.95
C ASN A 604 -32.39 11.82 25.59
N VAL A 605 -32.20 12.56 26.66
CA VAL A 605 -30.90 12.66 27.36
C VAL A 605 -30.56 11.36 28.09
N LYS A 606 -31.55 10.72 28.74
CA LYS A 606 -31.34 9.40 29.38
C LYS A 606 -30.96 8.34 28.35
N GLU A 607 -31.67 8.28 27.23
CA GLU A 607 -31.40 7.35 26.16
C GLU A 607 -30.00 7.58 25.55
N ALA A 608 -29.66 8.84 25.24
CA ALA A 608 -28.34 9.19 24.72
C ALA A 608 -27.22 8.81 25.68
N LEU A 609 -27.38 9.05 26.96
CA LEU A 609 -26.42 8.67 27.98
C LEU A 609 -26.24 7.15 28.08
N SER A 610 -27.35 6.40 28.07
CA SER A 610 -27.34 4.93 28.05
C SER A 610 -26.62 4.37 26.83
N LYS A 611 -26.95 4.89 25.63
CA LYS A 611 -26.30 4.49 24.37
C LYS A 611 -24.82 4.86 24.37
N MET A 612 -24.46 6.02 24.93
CA MET A 612 -23.07 6.45 25.02
C MET A 612 -22.26 5.53 25.94
N GLN A 613 -22.85 5.07 27.04
CA GLN A 613 -22.22 4.12 27.96
C GLN A 613 -22.07 2.71 27.39
N SER A 614 -22.88 2.36 26.38
CA SER A 614 -22.85 1.06 25.69
C SER A 614 -22.03 1.08 24.38
N LEU A 615 -21.24 2.12 24.12
CA LEU A 615 -20.39 2.19 22.93
C LEU A 615 -19.24 1.20 22.98
N ASP A 616 -18.66 0.96 24.17
CA ASP A 616 -17.55 0.04 24.32
C ASP A 616 -18.05 -1.40 24.50
N ASN A 617 -17.29 -2.35 24.02
CA ASN A 617 -17.64 -3.77 24.00
C ASN A 617 -18.99 -4.05 23.27
N ASN A 618 -19.33 -3.22 22.31
CA ASN A 618 -20.50 -3.43 21.47
C ASN A 618 -20.10 -4.20 20.23
N PRO A 619 -20.70 -5.39 19.98
CA PRO A 619 -20.36 -6.22 18.81
C PRO A 619 -20.42 -5.50 17.47
N LYS A 620 -21.19 -4.40 17.38
CA LYS A 620 -21.32 -3.55 16.20
C LYS A 620 -19.98 -2.90 15.79
N TYR A 621 -19.09 -2.65 16.74
CA TYR A 621 -17.82 -1.94 16.53
C TYR A 621 -16.61 -2.84 16.73
N GLU A 622 -16.84 -4.14 16.90
CA GLU A 622 -15.77 -5.11 17.11
C GLU A 622 -15.32 -5.74 15.79
N PHE A 623 -14.05 -6.08 15.72
CA PHE A 623 -13.46 -6.86 14.63
C PHE A 623 -12.48 -7.90 15.17
N ASN A 624 -12.19 -8.91 14.34
CA ASN A 624 -11.30 -9.99 14.71
C ASN A 624 -9.85 -9.54 14.68
N VAL A 625 -9.06 -9.95 15.67
CA VAL A 625 -7.60 -9.85 15.69
C VAL A 625 -6.98 -11.18 16.08
N LEU A 626 -5.83 -11.50 15.53
CA LEU A 626 -4.99 -12.61 15.95
C LEU A 626 -3.73 -12.05 16.59
N ASN A 627 -3.48 -12.44 17.83
CA ASN A 627 -2.30 -12.06 18.60
C ASN A 627 -1.37 -13.26 18.75
N GLY A 628 -0.06 -13.02 18.74
CA GLY A 628 0.96 -14.03 18.95
C GLY A 628 1.48 -14.68 17.65
N MET A 629 2.45 -15.55 17.83
CA MET A 629 3.05 -16.40 16.80
C MET A 629 3.02 -17.87 17.21
N GLY A 630 3.04 -18.76 16.22
CA GLY A 630 3.21 -20.19 16.48
C GLY A 630 2.08 -20.78 17.32
N GLU A 631 2.42 -21.29 18.52
CA GLU A 631 1.45 -21.94 19.43
C GLU A 631 0.62 -20.93 20.25
N ASP A 632 1.09 -19.71 20.35
CA ASP A 632 0.48 -18.67 21.17
C ASP A 632 -0.56 -17.82 20.41
N ILE A 633 -0.92 -18.21 19.19
CA ILE A 633 -1.93 -17.52 18.38
C ILE A 633 -3.28 -17.59 19.08
N LYS A 634 -3.85 -16.43 19.40
CA LYS A 634 -5.16 -16.28 20.05
C LYS A 634 -6.06 -15.38 19.22
N LEU A 635 -7.21 -15.93 18.84
CA LEU A 635 -8.30 -15.12 18.27
C LEU A 635 -8.97 -14.34 19.39
N SER A 636 -9.10 -13.03 19.20
CA SER A 636 -9.84 -12.14 20.08
C SER A 636 -10.65 -11.12 19.29
N LYS A 637 -11.55 -10.44 19.97
CA LYS A 637 -12.26 -9.27 19.45
C LYS A 637 -11.55 -8.02 19.93
N LYS A 638 -11.47 -7.04 19.05
CA LYS A 638 -10.95 -5.71 19.35
C LYS A 638 -12.04 -4.70 19.05
N ASP A 639 -12.27 -3.77 19.95
CA ASP A 639 -13.22 -2.67 19.79
C ASP A 639 -12.54 -1.52 19.01
N ALA A 640 -13.19 -1.01 17.97
CA ALA A 640 -12.68 0.13 17.22
C ALA A 640 -12.57 1.38 18.11
N ASN A 641 -11.48 2.12 17.98
CA ASN A 641 -11.20 3.32 18.78
C ASN A 641 -10.92 4.55 17.89
N PRO A 642 -11.90 4.96 17.08
CA PRO A 642 -11.74 6.12 16.23
C PRO A 642 -11.73 7.41 17.05
N SER A 643 -11.02 8.43 16.55
CA SER A 643 -10.96 9.77 17.17
C SER A 643 -10.58 9.75 18.67
N ALA A 644 -9.67 8.85 19.04
CA ALA A 644 -9.29 8.56 20.41
C ALA A 644 -8.82 9.80 21.19
N LYS A 645 -8.23 10.79 20.50
CA LYS A 645 -7.70 12.02 21.12
C LYS A 645 -8.64 13.23 21.06
N VAL A 646 -9.69 13.20 20.27
CA VAL A 646 -10.56 14.37 20.08
C VAL A 646 -11.98 14.08 20.54
N LEU A 647 -12.68 13.19 19.84
CA LEU A 647 -14.11 12.95 20.10
C LEU A 647 -14.31 12.09 21.34
N ARG A 648 -13.51 11.06 21.57
CA ARG A 648 -13.64 10.17 22.73
C ARG A 648 -13.52 10.94 24.07
N PRO A 649 -12.47 11.76 24.31
CA PRO A 649 -12.37 12.56 25.53
C PRO A 649 -13.49 13.60 25.69
N PHE A 650 -14.08 14.05 24.59
CA PHE A 650 -15.22 14.95 24.63
C PHE A 650 -16.50 14.22 25.07
N VAL A 651 -16.72 13.04 24.53
CA VAL A 651 -17.84 12.19 24.91
C VAL A 651 -17.78 11.84 26.40
N ASP A 652 -16.64 11.44 26.92
CA ASP A 652 -16.43 11.14 28.34
C ASP A 652 -16.73 12.36 29.20
N TRP A 653 -16.25 13.54 28.80
CA TRP A 653 -16.55 14.80 29.48
C TRP A 653 -18.05 15.15 29.48
N LEU A 654 -18.78 14.91 28.39
CA LEU A 654 -20.23 15.12 28.29
C LEU A 654 -20.97 14.18 29.26
N VAL A 655 -20.57 12.91 29.31
CA VAL A 655 -21.15 11.90 30.21
C VAL A 655 -20.96 12.30 31.69
N GLU A 656 -19.77 12.74 32.07
CA GLU A 656 -19.48 13.25 33.42
C GLU A 656 -20.33 14.48 33.75
N ARG A 657 -20.36 15.45 32.84
CA ARG A 657 -21.12 16.69 33.04
C ARG A 657 -22.63 16.45 33.15
N ALA A 658 -23.18 15.55 32.32
CA ALA A 658 -24.59 15.21 32.40
C ALA A 658 -24.99 14.46 33.69
N LYS A 659 -24.06 13.76 34.33
CA LYS A 659 -24.28 13.10 35.63
C LYS A 659 -24.21 14.06 36.82
N LEU A 660 -23.40 15.12 36.70
CA LEU A 660 -23.19 16.10 37.75
C LEU A 660 -24.28 17.20 37.79
N GLN A 661 -25.03 17.37 36.73
CA GLN A 661 -26.19 18.24 36.62
C GLN A 661 -27.50 17.48 36.89
#